data_f4458517506f6cdae8725feb83182958
#
_entry.id   f4458517506f6cdae8725feb83182958
#
_cell.length_a   1.000
_cell.length_b   1.000
_cell.length_c   1.000
_cell.angle_alpha   90.00
_cell.angle_beta   90.00
_cell.angle_gamma   90.00
#
_symmetry.space_group_name_H-M   'P 1'
#
loop_
_entity.id
_entity.type
_entity.pdbx_description
1 polymer ?
#
loop_
_entity_poly.entity_id
_entity_poly.type
_entity_poly.pdbx_seq_one_letter_code
_entity_poly.pdbx_strand_id
1 'polypeptide(L)'
;MANQERNSTRPQRHGPMRGPGGRIGAPGEKAKDFNGAVKRLFKELNKFKVLMAVSLILAAVSAVITILAPDKLTSLTDSISEGLVVNKDGLQEIISVSSEGLNQEKLQSIMPQILNLNIDTQKVMQIMSDENISLEDKQAFQEFVTSISQSNDNIFEKIGNLPESILTQILPESEYENITVTTQDKIELLNVLKSESADNIKDITLPDSIIQILFTDTTIDNVEVSAKDQYEFLKIASSLGENVTASELYEKIDQMPASVQEIVKPNMDIQKIKNVALLLLCMYFASAIFGFIQALAMTDVANKFAKQLRSNISKKINKLPLSYFDQHETGDILSRVTNDVDTIAQSMNQSLASLVTSTVLFIGSIIMMFYTNWILALTAIISSLIGFVGMIFILNKSQKYFTARQVELGNLNGHIEEIYSGLNVVKVYNGKKQANEEFDRLNKKVCDSNRKSQFLSGLMQPLMGFIGNFGYVAVCIAGALLTMNGNISFGVIIAFIVYVRLFTNPLSQIAQAMTSLQSTAAASERVFEFLDEKEMSDQKDATKKLDKSKVKGKIEFENVVFQYDNNDKPTIKNFTATALPGQKVAIVGPTGAGKTTMVNLLMKFYEINSGDIKIDGVSTKDLTRENIHDLFTMVLQDTWLFEGTIKENIIYNRKNITDKQIVEVCKDVGINHFIKTLPNGYDSKLNENDGISSGQRQLLTIARGMLDDAPFLILDEATSNVDTRTEELVQKAMDKLTEGRTSFIIAHRLSTIKNADLILVMKEGNIIEQGNHEQLMAKNGAYAELYNSQFEL
;
A
#
# COMPACT_ATOMS: atom_id res chain seq x y z
N MET A 1 28.07 50.03 34.42
CA MET A 1 27.68 50.65 33.17
C MET A 1 28.37 49.89 32.04
N ALA A 2 27.58 49.53 31.03
CA ALA A 2 27.96 48.98 29.73
C ALA A 2 28.31 47.47 29.72
N ASN A 3 27.25 46.65 29.43
CA ASN A 3 27.32 45.31 28.90
C ASN A 3 27.91 45.34 27.47
N GLN A 4 28.95 44.58 27.24
CA GLN A 4 29.34 44.16 25.89
C GLN A 4 29.05 42.70 25.71
N GLU A 5 28.05 42.43 24.89
CA GLU A 5 27.75 41.08 24.38
C GLU A 5 28.90 40.56 23.50
N ARG A 6 29.54 39.52 23.95
CA ARG A 6 30.49 38.73 23.10
C ARG A 6 29.69 37.73 22.31
N ASN A 7 29.46 38.03 21.04
CA ASN A 7 29.05 37.07 20.01
C ASN A 7 30.22 36.07 19.78
N SER A 8 30.14 34.92 20.42
CA SER A 8 31.00 33.78 20.08
C SER A 8 30.30 32.94 18.98
N THR A 9 30.78 33.12 17.76
CA THR A 9 30.54 32.19 16.66
C THR A 9 31.09 30.81 17.04
N ARG A 10 30.21 29.89 17.40
CA ARG A 10 30.52 28.46 17.55
C ARG A 10 30.68 27.87 16.14
N PRO A 11 31.72 27.07 15.86
CA PRO A 11 31.83 26.34 14.61
C PRO A 11 30.69 25.31 14.52
N GLN A 12 30.08 25.22 13.35
CA GLN A 12 29.06 24.21 13.05
C GLN A 12 29.69 22.80 13.19
N ARG A 13 29.24 22.04 14.18
CA ARG A 13 29.59 20.64 14.32
C ARG A 13 28.89 19.88 13.20
N HIS A 14 29.67 19.20 12.37
CA HIS A 14 29.18 18.19 11.43
C HIS A 14 28.29 17.20 12.18
N GLY A 15 27.13 16.92 11.63
CA GLY A 15 26.14 16.00 12.20
C GLY A 15 26.67 14.54 12.19
N PRO A 16 26.21 13.70 13.12
CA PRO A 16 26.72 12.33 13.27
C PRO A 16 26.36 11.45 12.06
N MET A 17 27.33 10.60 11.68
CA MET A 17 27.18 9.51 10.69
C MET A 17 25.90 8.71 10.94
N ARG A 18 25.10 8.52 9.90
CA ARG A 18 23.93 7.64 9.91
C ARG A 18 24.36 6.22 9.53
N GLY A 19 24.41 5.32 10.50
CA GLY A 19 24.66 3.90 10.26
C GLY A 19 23.55 3.21 9.41
N PRO A 20 23.79 2.02 8.82
CA PRO A 20 22.93 1.33 7.87
C PRO A 20 21.73 0.61 8.54
N GLY A 21 21.00 1.31 9.40
CA GLY A 21 19.75 0.82 9.98
C GLY A 21 18.55 1.31 9.16
N GLY A 22 18.01 0.44 8.31
CA GLY A 22 16.85 0.76 7.46
C GLY A 22 15.69 1.36 8.24
N ARG A 23 15.33 2.60 7.91
CA ARG A 23 14.14 3.29 8.42
C ARG A 23 12.89 2.70 7.78
N ILE A 24 12.32 1.66 8.39
CA ILE A 24 10.94 1.27 8.11
C ILE A 24 10.04 2.19 8.93
N GLY A 25 9.31 3.09 8.29
CA GLY A 25 8.17 3.82 8.88
C GLY A 25 8.42 5.20 9.49
N ALA A 26 9.51 5.91 9.17
CA ALA A 26 9.54 7.36 9.43
C ALA A 26 8.75 8.12 8.34
N PRO A 27 8.01 9.20 8.66
CA PRO A 27 7.53 10.10 7.64
C PRO A 27 8.76 10.59 6.88
N GLY A 28 8.87 10.21 5.60
CA GLY A 28 10.01 10.48 4.75
C GLY A 28 10.34 11.97 4.72
N GLU A 29 11.61 12.31 4.54
CA GLU A 29 12.01 13.67 4.20
C GLU A 29 11.11 14.14 3.06
N LYS A 30 10.49 15.32 3.24
CA LYS A 30 9.66 15.91 2.19
C LYS A 30 10.58 16.33 1.06
N ALA A 31 10.23 16.00 -0.17
CA ALA A 31 10.92 16.53 -1.35
C ALA A 31 10.93 18.06 -1.31
N LYS A 32 12.05 18.67 -1.66
CA LYS A 32 12.18 20.14 -1.79
C LYS A 32 11.30 20.63 -2.92
N ASP A 33 11.29 19.92 -4.07
CA ASP A 33 10.41 20.16 -5.21
C ASP A 33 9.62 18.88 -5.56
N PHE A 34 8.48 18.71 -4.87
CA PHE A 34 7.59 17.56 -5.11
C PHE A 34 7.12 17.47 -6.57
N ASN A 35 6.70 18.59 -7.14
CA ASN A 35 6.13 18.60 -8.50
C ASN A 35 7.19 18.30 -9.57
N GLY A 36 8.38 18.87 -9.43
CA GLY A 36 9.51 18.59 -10.31
C GLY A 36 9.96 17.13 -10.25
N ALA A 37 10.11 16.57 -9.04
CA ALA A 37 10.50 15.18 -8.84
C ALA A 37 9.48 14.20 -9.44
N VAL A 38 8.18 14.41 -9.18
CA VAL A 38 7.10 13.58 -9.73
C VAL A 38 7.02 13.70 -11.25
N LYS A 39 7.09 14.91 -11.81
CA LYS A 39 7.08 15.12 -13.26
C LYS A 39 8.26 14.40 -13.95
N ARG A 40 9.43 14.47 -13.35
CA ARG A 40 10.62 13.78 -13.84
C ARG A 40 10.49 12.26 -13.74
N LEU A 41 9.97 11.76 -12.63
CA LEU A 41 9.67 10.34 -12.45
C LEU A 41 8.77 9.82 -13.58
N PHE A 42 7.66 10.52 -13.86
CA PHE A 42 6.77 10.16 -14.96
C PHE A 42 7.44 10.26 -16.34
N LYS A 43 8.36 11.21 -16.54
CA LYS A 43 9.13 11.32 -17.79
C LYS A 43 10.04 10.10 -18.00
N GLU A 44 10.73 9.64 -16.95
CA GLU A 44 11.58 8.45 -17.01
C GLU A 44 10.75 7.16 -17.21
N LEU A 45 9.55 7.11 -16.63
CA LEU A 45 8.59 6.02 -16.81
C LEU A 45 7.97 5.95 -18.21
N ASN A 46 8.16 6.95 -19.05
CA ASN A 46 7.59 6.99 -20.41
C ASN A 46 7.98 5.79 -21.29
N LYS A 47 9.09 5.14 -20.98
CA LYS A 47 9.50 3.88 -21.63
C LYS A 47 8.54 2.72 -21.36
N PHE A 48 7.83 2.76 -20.24
CA PHE A 48 6.89 1.74 -19.79
C PHE A 48 5.42 2.19 -19.92
N LYS A 49 5.16 3.31 -20.62
CA LYS A 49 3.83 3.96 -20.69
C LYS A 49 2.70 3.04 -21.11
N VAL A 50 2.94 2.12 -22.05
CA VAL A 50 1.89 1.21 -22.54
C VAL A 50 1.48 0.23 -21.45
N LEU A 51 2.44 -0.45 -20.82
CA LEU A 51 2.15 -1.43 -19.77
C LEU A 51 1.56 -0.76 -18.52
N MET A 52 2.04 0.44 -18.19
CA MET A 52 1.49 1.25 -17.10
C MET A 52 0.06 1.71 -17.39
N ALA A 53 -0.23 2.18 -18.63
CA ALA A 53 -1.58 2.56 -19.03
C ALA A 53 -2.55 1.38 -18.98
N VAL A 54 -2.14 0.21 -19.47
CA VAL A 54 -2.94 -1.02 -19.39
C VAL A 54 -3.22 -1.37 -17.93
N SER A 55 -2.22 -1.34 -17.05
CA SER A 55 -2.38 -1.61 -15.62
C SER A 55 -3.37 -0.64 -14.97
N LEU A 56 -3.28 0.67 -15.24
CA LEU A 56 -4.18 1.67 -14.67
C LEU A 56 -5.61 1.56 -15.21
N ILE A 57 -5.78 1.21 -16.49
CA ILE A 57 -7.10 0.94 -17.10
C ILE A 57 -7.72 -0.30 -16.44
N LEU A 58 -6.98 -1.38 -16.27
CA LEU A 58 -7.49 -2.59 -15.61
C LEU A 58 -7.88 -2.32 -14.14
N ALA A 59 -7.11 -1.48 -13.44
CA ALA A 59 -7.45 -1.03 -12.10
C ALA A 59 -8.78 -0.26 -12.06
N ALA A 60 -8.99 0.65 -13.02
CA ALA A 60 -10.24 1.40 -13.15
C ALA A 60 -11.43 0.49 -13.51
N VAL A 61 -11.25 -0.45 -14.44
CA VAL A 61 -12.30 -1.41 -14.84
C VAL A 61 -12.69 -2.30 -13.65
N SER A 62 -11.71 -2.84 -12.91
CA SER A 62 -11.97 -3.63 -11.70
C SER A 62 -12.76 -2.83 -10.66
N ALA A 63 -12.40 -1.55 -10.46
CA ALA A 63 -13.13 -0.66 -9.55
C ALA A 63 -14.57 -0.39 -10.00
N VAL A 64 -14.79 -0.13 -11.29
CA VAL A 64 -16.13 0.10 -11.87
C VAL A 64 -17.04 -1.13 -11.68
N ILE A 65 -16.50 -2.34 -11.93
CA ILE A 65 -17.27 -3.58 -11.68
C ILE A 65 -17.65 -3.69 -10.21
N THR A 66 -16.74 -3.36 -9.29
CA THR A 66 -16.99 -3.39 -7.85
C THR A 66 -18.05 -2.37 -7.42
N ILE A 67 -18.10 -1.19 -8.07
CA ILE A 67 -19.10 -0.13 -7.78
C ILE A 67 -20.50 -0.54 -8.24
N LEU A 68 -20.61 -1.31 -9.33
CA LEU A 68 -21.91 -1.74 -9.86
C LEU A 68 -22.52 -2.94 -9.10
N ALA A 69 -21.71 -3.68 -8.36
CA ALA A 69 -22.16 -4.87 -7.63
C ALA A 69 -23.25 -4.59 -6.59
N PRO A 70 -23.21 -3.50 -5.77
CA PRO A 70 -24.27 -3.20 -4.81
C PRO A 70 -25.65 -2.98 -5.43
N ASP A 71 -25.73 -2.41 -6.65
CA ASP A 71 -26.98 -2.26 -7.39
C ASP A 71 -27.63 -3.63 -7.68
N LYS A 72 -26.83 -4.61 -8.11
CA LYS A 72 -27.32 -5.98 -8.33
C LYS A 72 -27.64 -6.69 -7.01
N LEU A 73 -26.94 -6.35 -5.94
CA LEU A 73 -27.26 -6.85 -4.60
C LEU A 73 -28.62 -6.34 -4.12
N THR A 74 -29.00 -5.10 -4.45
CA THR A 74 -30.38 -4.58 -4.22
C THR A 74 -31.40 -5.51 -4.85
N SER A 75 -31.28 -5.80 -6.14
CA SER A 75 -32.20 -6.68 -6.86
C SER A 75 -32.28 -8.09 -6.28
N LEU A 76 -31.14 -8.63 -5.81
CA LEU A 76 -31.10 -9.93 -5.13
C LEU A 76 -31.86 -9.89 -3.80
N THR A 77 -31.60 -8.87 -3.00
CA THR A 77 -32.19 -8.72 -1.67
C THR A 77 -33.70 -8.45 -1.76
N ASP A 78 -34.12 -7.64 -2.72
CA ASP A 78 -35.55 -7.38 -2.94
C ASP A 78 -36.28 -8.66 -3.36
N SER A 79 -35.73 -9.45 -4.29
CA SER A 79 -36.30 -10.73 -4.68
C SER A 79 -36.38 -11.74 -3.51
N ILE A 80 -35.43 -11.71 -2.60
CA ILE A 80 -35.46 -12.52 -1.38
C ILE A 80 -36.52 -11.95 -0.41
N SER A 81 -36.58 -10.63 -0.23
CA SER A 81 -37.52 -9.97 0.66
C SER A 81 -38.97 -10.16 0.21
N GLU A 82 -39.26 -10.04 -1.10
CA GLU A 82 -40.56 -10.34 -1.72
C GLU A 82 -40.98 -11.79 -1.46
N GLY A 83 -40.02 -12.73 -1.55
CA GLY A 83 -40.28 -14.15 -1.25
C GLY A 83 -40.40 -14.49 0.24
N LEU A 84 -40.22 -13.54 1.15
CA LEU A 84 -40.39 -13.74 2.60
C LEU A 84 -41.64 -13.05 3.16
N VAL A 85 -42.23 -12.13 2.41
CA VAL A 85 -43.43 -11.38 2.82
C VAL A 85 -44.64 -11.96 2.13
N VAL A 86 -45.78 -12.01 2.86
CA VAL A 86 -47.08 -12.39 2.33
C VAL A 86 -47.39 -11.60 1.04
N ASN A 87 -47.91 -12.27 0.03
CA ASN A 87 -48.33 -11.67 -1.23
C ASN A 87 -49.51 -10.72 -0.97
N LYS A 88 -49.21 -9.43 -0.83
CA LYS A 88 -50.19 -8.40 -0.51
C LYS A 88 -51.22 -8.19 -1.62
N ASP A 89 -50.80 -8.29 -2.87
CA ASP A 89 -51.68 -8.09 -4.02
C ASP A 89 -52.68 -9.24 -4.12
N GLY A 90 -52.20 -10.49 -3.99
CA GLY A 90 -53.05 -11.64 -3.91
C GLY A 90 -54.02 -11.62 -2.71
N LEU A 91 -53.53 -11.14 -1.54
CA LEU A 91 -54.37 -10.98 -0.35
C LEU A 91 -55.45 -9.93 -0.55
N GLN A 92 -55.12 -8.78 -1.19
CA GLN A 92 -56.12 -7.75 -1.49
C GLN A 92 -57.17 -8.23 -2.51
N GLU A 93 -56.75 -8.97 -3.53
CA GLU A 93 -57.64 -9.48 -4.57
C GLU A 93 -58.61 -10.51 -3.99
N ILE A 94 -58.12 -11.44 -3.17
CA ILE A 94 -59.00 -12.42 -2.53
C ILE A 94 -59.95 -11.77 -1.52
N ILE A 95 -59.52 -10.74 -0.77
CA ILE A 95 -60.41 -9.96 0.11
C ILE A 95 -61.50 -9.29 -0.72
N SER A 96 -61.13 -8.64 -1.83
CA SER A 96 -62.14 -7.94 -2.66
C SER A 96 -63.18 -8.89 -3.23
N VAL A 97 -62.73 -10.00 -3.84
CA VAL A 97 -63.61 -11.01 -4.42
C VAL A 97 -64.50 -11.67 -3.35
N SER A 98 -63.92 -12.07 -2.23
CA SER A 98 -64.69 -12.73 -1.16
C SER A 98 -65.64 -11.78 -0.45
N SER A 99 -65.28 -10.47 -0.33
CA SER A 99 -66.15 -9.49 0.32
C SER A 99 -67.44 -9.16 -0.53
N GLU A 100 -67.39 -9.32 -1.86
CA GLU A 100 -68.51 -9.16 -2.74
C GLU A 100 -69.60 -10.19 -2.45
N GLY A 101 -69.29 -11.39 -1.99
CA GLY A 101 -70.18 -12.45 -1.62
C GLY A 101 -71.14 -12.06 -0.45
N LEU A 102 -70.62 -11.24 0.47
CA LEU A 102 -71.40 -10.79 1.66
C LEU A 102 -71.93 -9.35 1.55
N ASN A 103 -71.96 -8.77 0.35
CA ASN A 103 -72.49 -7.44 0.15
C ASN A 103 -74.01 -7.39 0.52
N GLN A 104 -74.40 -6.40 1.37
CA GLN A 104 -75.80 -6.24 1.83
C GLN A 104 -76.80 -6.10 0.68
N GLU A 105 -76.41 -5.43 -0.40
CA GLU A 105 -77.28 -5.25 -1.58
C GLU A 105 -77.56 -6.59 -2.28
N LYS A 106 -76.51 -7.46 -2.40
CA LYS A 106 -76.66 -8.81 -2.98
C LYS A 106 -77.53 -9.70 -2.12
N LEU A 107 -77.25 -9.68 -0.80
CA LEU A 107 -78.07 -10.41 0.18
C LEU A 107 -79.55 -10.04 0.10
N GLN A 108 -79.89 -8.74 0.11
CA GLN A 108 -81.26 -8.23 0.02
C GLN A 108 -81.95 -8.60 -1.30
N SER A 109 -81.22 -8.67 -2.41
CA SER A 109 -81.70 -9.05 -3.72
C SER A 109 -82.04 -10.55 -3.88
N ILE A 110 -81.21 -11.39 -3.22
CA ILE A 110 -81.29 -12.86 -3.38
C ILE A 110 -82.19 -13.48 -2.33
N MET A 111 -82.28 -12.93 -1.10
CA MET A 111 -83.01 -13.45 0.00
C MET A 111 -84.54 -13.77 -0.33
N PRO A 112 -85.30 -12.92 -1.03
CA PRO A 112 -86.65 -13.24 -1.43
C PRO A 112 -86.80 -14.48 -2.29
N GLN A 113 -85.81 -14.70 -3.17
CA GLN A 113 -85.79 -15.80 -4.13
C GLN A 113 -85.34 -17.12 -3.47
N ILE A 114 -84.43 -17.11 -2.54
CA ILE A 114 -83.94 -18.25 -1.76
C ILE A 114 -85.10 -18.73 -0.84
N LEU A 115 -85.72 -17.86 -0.05
CA LEU A 115 -86.66 -18.20 0.94
C LEU A 115 -87.96 -18.72 0.28
N ASN A 116 -88.30 -18.19 -0.90
CA ASN A 116 -89.51 -18.61 -1.65
C ASN A 116 -90.75 -18.86 -0.77
N LEU A 117 -91.07 -17.81 -0.02
CA LEU A 117 -92.17 -17.89 0.96
C LEU A 117 -93.49 -18.24 0.34
N ASN A 118 -94.08 -19.32 0.80
CA ASN A 118 -95.40 -19.75 0.40
C ASN A 118 -96.40 -19.54 1.55
N ILE A 119 -96.97 -18.34 1.58
CA ILE A 119 -97.98 -17.97 2.59
C ILE A 119 -99.21 -17.51 1.86
N ASP A 120 -99.97 -18.46 1.36
CA ASP A 120 -101.31 -18.20 0.83
C ASP A 120 -102.43 -18.47 1.89
N THR A 121 -103.61 -18.03 1.58
CA THR A 121 -104.75 -18.19 2.49
C THR A 121 -105.10 -19.68 2.79
N GLN A 122 -104.78 -20.58 1.85
CA GLN A 122 -104.94 -22.02 2.06
C GLN A 122 -103.90 -22.56 3.03
N LYS A 123 -102.62 -22.13 2.92
CA LYS A 123 -101.52 -22.55 3.78
C LYS A 123 -101.74 -22.08 5.23
N VAL A 124 -102.25 -20.84 5.37
CA VAL A 124 -102.54 -20.28 6.70
C VAL A 124 -103.66 -21.14 7.34
N MET A 125 -104.80 -21.52 6.65
CA MET A 125 -105.78 -22.41 7.16
C MET A 125 -105.31 -23.83 7.48
N GLN A 126 -104.35 -24.35 6.67
CA GLN A 126 -103.83 -25.69 6.87
C GLN A 126 -102.98 -25.71 8.18
N ILE A 127 -102.03 -24.70 8.40
CA ILE A 127 -101.25 -24.63 9.62
C ILE A 127 -102.06 -24.39 10.86
N MET A 128 -103.16 -23.60 10.75
CA MET A 128 -104.03 -23.35 11.85
C MET A 128 -104.97 -24.58 12.22
N SER A 129 -105.22 -25.49 11.26
CA SER A 129 -105.97 -26.68 11.46
C SER A 129 -105.15 -27.92 11.82
N ASP A 130 -103.77 -27.88 11.73
CA ASP A 130 -102.90 -29.00 12.01
C ASP A 130 -102.84 -29.31 13.52
N GLU A 131 -103.28 -30.52 13.87
CA GLU A 131 -103.38 -30.99 15.32
C GLU A 131 -101.99 -31.20 15.91
N ASN A 132 -100.89 -31.31 15.09
CA ASN A 132 -99.56 -31.57 15.55
C ASN A 132 -98.83 -30.27 15.93
N ILE A 133 -99.33 -29.08 15.63
CA ILE A 133 -98.79 -27.81 15.98
C ILE A 133 -99.31 -27.30 17.31
N SER A 134 -98.44 -26.89 18.21
CA SER A 134 -98.79 -26.37 19.51
C SER A 134 -99.68 -25.15 19.43
N LEU A 135 -100.48 -24.90 20.45
CA LEU A 135 -101.37 -23.72 20.48
C LEU A 135 -100.51 -22.42 20.53
N GLU A 136 -99.33 -22.43 21.20
CA GLU A 136 -98.44 -21.36 21.27
C GLU A 136 -97.82 -21.03 19.89
N ASP A 137 -97.37 -22.03 19.11
CA ASP A 137 -96.85 -21.87 17.78
C ASP A 137 -97.90 -21.29 16.80
N LYS A 138 -99.18 -21.71 16.92
CA LYS A 138 -100.29 -21.16 16.14
C LYS A 138 -100.52 -19.69 16.44
N GLN A 139 -100.47 -19.32 17.69
CA GLN A 139 -100.57 -17.93 18.10
C GLN A 139 -99.39 -17.05 17.51
N ALA A 140 -98.21 -17.55 17.63
CA ALA A 140 -97.02 -16.86 17.07
C ALA A 140 -97.19 -16.69 15.53
N PHE A 141 -97.63 -17.68 14.82
CA PHE A 141 -97.91 -17.60 13.38
C PHE A 141 -99.02 -16.63 13.05
N GLN A 142 -100.11 -16.57 13.82
CA GLN A 142 -101.22 -15.64 13.62
C GLN A 142 -100.76 -14.19 13.85
N GLU A 143 -99.93 -13.93 14.85
CA GLU A 143 -99.27 -12.60 15.09
C GLU A 143 -98.40 -12.21 13.93
N PHE A 144 -97.60 -13.14 13.41
CA PHE A 144 -96.71 -12.91 12.24
C PHE A 144 -97.60 -12.56 11.00
N VAL A 145 -98.57 -13.31 10.62
CA VAL A 145 -99.46 -13.03 9.49
C VAL A 145 -100.18 -11.66 9.61
N THR A 146 -100.56 -11.30 10.81
CA THR A 146 -101.16 -10.00 11.10
C THR A 146 -100.14 -8.89 10.95
N SER A 147 -98.87 -9.12 11.36
CA SER A 147 -97.78 -8.13 11.31
C SER A 147 -97.27 -7.85 9.87
N ILE A 148 -97.33 -8.86 8.99
CA ILE A 148 -97.00 -8.67 7.54
C ILE A 148 -98.08 -7.85 6.85
N SER A 149 -99.33 -8.05 7.18
CA SER A 149 -100.41 -7.28 6.59
C SER A 149 -100.45 -5.80 6.97
N GLN A 150 -99.71 -5.39 8.01
CA GLN A 150 -99.68 -4.04 8.50
C GLN A 150 -98.37 -3.28 8.09
N SER A 151 -97.29 -3.93 7.87
CA SER A 151 -96.03 -3.32 7.46
C SER A 151 -95.07 -4.34 6.82
N ASN A 152 -94.46 -3.97 5.67
CA ASN A 152 -93.59 -4.87 4.95
C ASN A 152 -92.11 -4.68 5.41
N ASP A 153 -91.85 -3.87 6.41
CA ASP A 153 -90.50 -3.66 6.93
C ASP A 153 -90.01 -4.84 7.74
N ASN A 154 -88.76 -5.30 7.49
CA ASN A 154 -88.03 -6.37 8.18
C ASN A 154 -88.76 -7.73 8.17
N ILE A 155 -89.31 -8.14 7.04
CA ILE A 155 -89.98 -9.42 6.87
C ILE A 155 -89.11 -10.61 7.31
N PHE A 156 -87.78 -10.56 6.96
CA PHE A 156 -86.85 -11.64 7.23
C PHE A 156 -86.61 -11.85 8.75
N GLU A 157 -86.56 -10.78 9.49
CA GLU A 157 -86.34 -10.79 10.94
C GLU A 157 -87.63 -11.35 11.64
N LYS A 158 -88.78 -10.97 11.12
CA LYS A 158 -90.06 -11.46 11.61
C LYS A 158 -90.20 -12.95 11.32
N ILE A 159 -89.81 -13.41 10.16
CA ILE A 159 -89.83 -14.86 9.81
C ILE A 159 -88.94 -15.67 10.73
N GLY A 160 -87.68 -15.20 10.93
CA GLY A 160 -86.69 -15.84 11.81
C GLY A 160 -87.20 -16.04 13.26
N ASN A 161 -88.24 -15.31 13.68
CA ASN A 161 -88.77 -15.39 15.03
C ASN A 161 -89.90 -16.42 15.13
N LEU A 162 -90.24 -17.10 14.04
CA LEU A 162 -91.27 -18.13 14.06
C LEU A 162 -90.69 -19.46 14.58
N PRO A 163 -91.56 -20.27 15.25
CA PRO A 163 -91.11 -21.58 15.66
C PRO A 163 -90.79 -22.48 14.48
N GLU A 164 -89.81 -23.41 14.69
CA GLU A 164 -89.31 -24.31 13.63
C GLU A 164 -90.45 -25.19 13.04
N SER A 165 -91.44 -25.56 13.85
CA SER A 165 -92.67 -26.29 13.43
C SER A 165 -93.42 -25.53 12.36
N ILE A 166 -93.38 -24.19 12.34
CA ILE A 166 -94.01 -23.32 11.37
C ILE A 166 -93.13 -23.09 10.18
N LEU A 167 -91.85 -22.80 10.45
CA LEU A 167 -90.85 -22.53 9.40
C LEU A 167 -90.82 -23.72 8.41
N THR A 168 -90.81 -24.96 8.87
CA THR A 168 -90.79 -26.15 8.00
C THR A 168 -92.01 -26.27 7.06
N GLN A 169 -93.09 -25.65 7.39
CA GLN A 169 -94.27 -25.63 6.56
C GLN A 169 -94.38 -24.45 5.60
N ILE A 170 -93.82 -23.31 5.92
CA ILE A 170 -93.87 -22.10 5.09
C ILE A 170 -92.67 -21.90 4.15
N LEU A 171 -91.60 -22.61 4.41
CA LEU A 171 -90.38 -22.55 3.61
C LEU A 171 -90.16 -23.86 2.81
N PRO A 172 -90.87 -24.03 1.67
CA PRO A 172 -90.65 -25.20 0.85
C PRO A 172 -89.25 -25.25 0.27
N GLU A 173 -88.79 -26.42 -0.11
CA GLU A 173 -87.56 -26.56 -0.90
C GLU A 173 -87.63 -25.69 -2.16
N SER A 174 -86.62 -25.03 -2.53
CA SER A 174 -86.50 -24.20 -3.70
C SER A 174 -85.19 -24.46 -4.46
N GLU A 175 -85.25 -24.25 -5.76
CA GLU A 175 -84.02 -24.33 -6.64
C GLU A 175 -83.67 -22.91 -7.08
N TYR A 176 -82.40 -22.54 -6.86
CA TYR A 176 -81.89 -21.28 -7.28
C TYR A 176 -80.58 -21.57 -8.11
N GLU A 177 -80.53 -21.18 -9.39
CA GLU A 177 -79.48 -21.41 -10.30
C GLU A 177 -78.87 -22.84 -10.30
N ASN A 178 -79.83 -23.86 -10.32
CA ASN A 178 -79.55 -25.29 -10.25
C ASN A 178 -79.08 -25.82 -8.87
N ILE A 179 -79.08 -24.96 -7.82
CA ILE A 179 -78.75 -25.35 -6.45
C ILE A 179 -80.07 -25.57 -5.69
N THR A 180 -80.19 -26.77 -5.14
CA THR A 180 -81.38 -27.09 -4.32
C THR A 180 -81.16 -26.57 -2.89
N VAL A 181 -81.97 -25.66 -2.42
CA VAL A 181 -81.93 -25.14 -1.07
C VAL A 181 -83.01 -25.83 -0.26
N THR A 182 -82.63 -26.64 0.68
CA THR A 182 -83.50 -27.37 1.52
C THR A 182 -84.26 -26.48 2.52
N THR A 183 -85.36 -26.89 3.05
CA THR A 183 -86.03 -26.18 4.13
C THR A 183 -85.14 -25.99 5.37
N GLN A 184 -84.34 -27.00 5.67
CA GLN A 184 -83.31 -26.90 6.78
C GLN A 184 -82.29 -25.82 6.52
N ASP A 185 -81.71 -25.72 5.31
CA ASP A 185 -80.75 -24.70 4.94
C ASP A 185 -81.28 -23.27 5.11
N LYS A 186 -82.55 -23.06 4.76
CA LYS A 186 -83.28 -21.78 4.93
C LYS A 186 -83.53 -21.44 6.40
N ILE A 187 -83.83 -22.42 7.23
CA ILE A 187 -84.00 -22.24 8.67
C ILE A 187 -82.68 -21.86 9.32
N GLU A 188 -81.59 -22.55 8.92
CA GLU A 188 -80.25 -22.23 9.39
C GLU A 188 -79.83 -20.80 8.97
N LEU A 189 -80.09 -20.42 7.70
CA LEU A 189 -79.79 -19.05 7.22
C LEU A 189 -80.56 -17.99 8.03
N LEU A 190 -81.87 -18.21 8.32
CA LEU A 190 -82.68 -17.30 9.13
C LEU A 190 -82.16 -17.18 10.57
N ASN A 191 -81.74 -18.28 11.19
CA ASN A 191 -81.15 -18.30 12.53
C ASN A 191 -79.85 -17.50 12.58
N VAL A 192 -79.00 -17.54 11.51
CA VAL A 192 -77.83 -16.72 11.36
C VAL A 192 -78.18 -15.25 11.28
N LEU A 193 -79.21 -14.88 10.51
CA LEU A 193 -79.67 -13.51 10.37
C LEU A 193 -80.27 -12.91 11.62
N LYS A 194 -80.83 -13.77 12.48
CA LYS A 194 -81.41 -13.42 13.77
C LYS A 194 -80.39 -13.12 14.85
N SER A 195 -79.20 -13.69 14.77
CA SER A 195 -78.12 -13.38 15.71
C SER A 195 -77.65 -11.96 15.48
N GLU A 196 -77.96 -11.02 16.39
CA GLU A 196 -77.69 -9.54 16.32
C GLU A 196 -76.28 -9.12 16.10
N SER A 197 -75.36 -9.95 15.60
CA SER A 197 -73.94 -9.67 15.40
C SER A 197 -73.50 -9.87 13.95
N ALA A 198 -74.07 -9.06 13.04
CA ALA A 198 -73.60 -9.01 11.64
C ALA A 198 -72.13 -8.62 11.48
N ASP A 199 -71.52 -8.16 12.58
CA ASP A 199 -70.05 -7.75 12.60
C ASP A 199 -69.12 -8.91 12.89
N ASN A 200 -69.62 -10.12 13.25
CA ASN A 200 -68.74 -11.25 13.58
C ASN A 200 -69.03 -12.48 12.72
N ILE A 201 -68.55 -12.50 11.50
CA ILE A 201 -68.59 -13.65 10.58
C ILE A 201 -67.96 -14.92 11.20
N LYS A 202 -67.13 -14.73 12.23
CA LYS A 202 -66.40 -15.81 12.94
C LYS A 202 -67.23 -16.94 13.43
N ASP A 203 -68.40 -16.62 13.92
CA ASP A 203 -69.26 -17.57 14.60
C ASP A 203 -70.44 -18.05 13.70
N ILE A 204 -70.53 -17.55 12.46
CA ILE A 204 -71.60 -17.91 11.52
C ILE A 204 -71.19 -19.20 10.81
N THR A 205 -72.09 -20.17 10.77
CA THR A 205 -71.93 -21.37 9.92
C THR A 205 -73.09 -21.38 8.94
N LEU A 206 -72.78 -21.13 7.66
CA LEU A 206 -73.75 -21.17 6.57
C LEU A 206 -73.77 -22.58 5.96
N PRO A 207 -74.96 -23.07 5.53
CA PRO A 207 -75.06 -24.29 4.78
C PRO A 207 -74.34 -24.22 3.42
N ASP A 208 -73.83 -25.36 2.96
CA ASP A 208 -73.10 -25.43 1.69
C ASP A 208 -73.88 -24.93 0.45
N SER A 209 -75.17 -25.16 0.39
CA SER A 209 -76.08 -24.64 -0.65
C SER A 209 -76.13 -23.09 -0.66
N ILE A 210 -76.16 -22.48 0.49
CA ILE A 210 -76.21 -21.02 0.67
C ILE A 210 -74.82 -20.42 0.30
N ILE A 211 -73.75 -21.07 0.70
CA ILE A 211 -72.40 -20.65 0.35
C ILE A 211 -72.24 -20.61 -1.17
N GLN A 212 -72.62 -21.63 -1.89
CA GLN A 212 -72.57 -21.70 -3.36
C GLN A 212 -73.43 -20.65 -4.08
N ILE A 213 -74.50 -20.15 -3.45
CA ILE A 213 -75.31 -19.06 -3.98
C ILE A 213 -74.64 -17.68 -3.71
N LEU A 214 -74.13 -17.48 -2.57
CA LEU A 214 -73.53 -16.19 -2.18
C LEU A 214 -72.16 -15.96 -2.80
N PHE A 215 -71.35 -16.99 -2.90
CA PHE A 215 -70.02 -16.94 -3.46
C PHE A 215 -69.96 -17.68 -4.82
N THR A 216 -69.18 -17.14 -5.76
CA THR A 216 -69.01 -17.80 -7.06
C THR A 216 -67.58 -18.26 -7.17
N ASP A 217 -67.36 -19.46 -7.72
CA ASP A 217 -66.05 -19.97 -8.01
C ASP A 217 -65.31 -18.99 -8.93
N THR A 218 -64.10 -18.60 -8.53
CA THR A 218 -63.29 -17.59 -9.20
C THR A 218 -61.85 -18.06 -9.38
N THR A 219 -61.16 -17.54 -10.39
CA THR A 219 -59.74 -17.84 -10.61
C THR A 219 -58.91 -16.61 -10.34
N ILE A 220 -58.00 -16.69 -9.39
CA ILE A 220 -57.04 -15.62 -9.00
C ILE A 220 -55.65 -16.19 -9.21
N ASP A 221 -54.79 -15.50 -9.95
CA ASP A 221 -53.39 -15.91 -10.27
C ASP A 221 -53.30 -17.36 -10.80
N ASN A 222 -54.24 -17.78 -11.64
CA ASN A 222 -54.39 -19.15 -12.18
C ASN A 222 -54.74 -20.23 -11.12
N VAL A 223 -55.09 -19.85 -9.93
CA VAL A 223 -55.58 -20.73 -8.85
C VAL A 223 -57.11 -20.63 -8.79
N GLU A 224 -57.77 -21.76 -8.89
CA GLU A 224 -59.24 -21.84 -8.78
C GLU A 224 -59.63 -21.83 -7.29
N VAL A 225 -60.40 -20.83 -6.89
CA VAL A 225 -60.87 -20.63 -5.52
C VAL A 225 -62.35 -20.91 -5.46
N SER A 226 -62.72 -21.99 -4.78
CA SER A 226 -64.09 -22.39 -4.66
C SER A 226 -64.91 -21.43 -3.76
N ALA A 227 -66.17 -21.37 -3.93
CA ALA A 227 -67.16 -20.64 -3.08
C ALA A 227 -66.91 -20.97 -1.58
N LYS A 228 -66.65 -22.22 -1.27
CA LYS A 228 -66.38 -22.69 0.09
C LYS A 228 -65.07 -22.14 0.63
N ASP A 229 -64.05 -22.12 -0.18
CA ASP A 229 -62.73 -21.61 0.22
C ASP A 229 -62.78 -20.09 0.48
N GLN A 230 -63.53 -19.35 -0.34
CA GLN A 230 -63.76 -17.91 -0.11
C GLN A 230 -64.45 -17.63 1.23
N TYR A 231 -65.51 -18.44 1.55
CA TYR A 231 -66.18 -18.32 2.83
C TYR A 231 -65.29 -18.67 4.02
N GLU A 232 -64.53 -19.78 3.97
CA GLU A 232 -63.64 -20.17 5.02
C GLU A 232 -62.50 -19.13 5.21
N PHE A 233 -62.03 -18.56 4.09
CA PHE A 233 -61.05 -17.44 4.14
C PHE A 233 -61.65 -16.24 4.91
N LEU A 234 -62.86 -15.80 4.59
CA LEU A 234 -63.48 -14.66 5.28
C LEU A 234 -63.66 -14.93 6.77
N LYS A 235 -64.01 -16.15 7.14
CA LYS A 235 -64.19 -16.58 8.53
C LYS A 235 -62.87 -16.50 9.29
N ILE A 236 -61.73 -16.91 8.67
CA ILE A 236 -60.41 -16.80 9.27
C ILE A 236 -59.98 -15.32 9.29
N ALA A 237 -60.15 -14.60 8.18
CA ALA A 237 -59.77 -13.19 8.05
C ALA A 237 -60.49 -12.29 9.07
N SER A 238 -61.80 -12.52 9.31
CA SER A 238 -62.59 -11.80 10.34
C SER A 238 -62.16 -12.14 11.76
N SER A 239 -61.40 -13.25 11.96
CA SER A 239 -60.83 -13.60 13.25
C SER A 239 -59.51 -12.83 13.55
N LEU A 240 -58.94 -12.11 12.57
CA LEU A 240 -57.78 -11.28 12.72
C LEU A 240 -58.20 -9.91 13.28
N GLY A 241 -57.58 -9.44 14.38
CA GLY A 241 -57.87 -8.12 14.96
C GLY A 241 -57.12 -7.01 14.23
N GLU A 242 -57.41 -5.73 14.55
CA GLU A 242 -56.73 -4.59 13.91
C GLU A 242 -55.24 -4.51 14.12
N ASN A 243 -54.64 -5.22 15.11
CA ASN A 243 -53.21 -5.21 15.44
C ASN A 243 -52.61 -6.63 15.38
N VAL A 244 -52.63 -7.27 14.22
CA VAL A 244 -52.07 -8.62 14.05
C VAL A 244 -50.56 -8.55 13.89
N THR A 245 -49.86 -9.37 14.67
CA THR A 245 -48.38 -9.56 14.47
C THR A 245 -48.13 -10.44 13.24
N ALA A 246 -46.94 -10.26 12.61
CA ALA A 246 -46.57 -11.07 11.45
C ALA A 246 -46.60 -12.59 11.76
N SER A 247 -46.21 -12.98 13.00
CA SER A 247 -46.24 -14.39 13.43
C SER A 247 -47.66 -14.98 13.48
N GLU A 248 -48.61 -14.21 14.01
CA GLU A 248 -50.01 -14.61 14.06
C GLU A 248 -50.63 -14.69 12.66
N LEU A 249 -50.27 -13.77 11.78
CA LEU A 249 -50.70 -13.80 10.39
C LEU A 249 -50.23 -15.08 9.68
N TYR A 250 -48.96 -15.47 9.82
CA TYR A 250 -48.43 -16.70 9.22
C TYR A 250 -49.10 -17.95 9.79
N GLU A 251 -49.36 -18.02 11.10
CA GLU A 251 -50.08 -19.13 11.74
C GLU A 251 -51.51 -19.25 11.21
N LYS A 252 -52.19 -18.12 10.94
CA LYS A 252 -53.52 -18.10 10.36
C LYS A 252 -53.55 -18.47 8.87
N ILE A 253 -52.53 -18.08 8.11
CA ILE A 253 -52.38 -18.49 6.69
C ILE A 253 -52.31 -20.02 6.58
N ASP A 254 -51.62 -20.70 7.50
CA ASP A 254 -51.52 -22.15 7.49
C ASP A 254 -52.84 -22.84 7.82
N GLN A 255 -53.81 -22.11 8.41
CA GLN A 255 -55.19 -22.58 8.67
C GLN A 255 -56.17 -22.30 7.50
N MET A 256 -55.76 -21.46 6.52
CA MET A 256 -56.59 -21.13 5.36
C MET A 256 -56.71 -22.32 4.39
N PRO A 257 -57.75 -22.34 3.53
CA PRO A 257 -57.88 -23.33 2.47
C PRO A 257 -56.65 -23.39 1.55
N ALA A 258 -56.35 -24.56 1.00
CA ALA A 258 -55.15 -24.75 0.20
C ALA A 258 -55.03 -23.82 -1.02
N SER A 259 -56.17 -23.53 -1.70
CA SER A 259 -56.28 -22.61 -2.80
C SER A 259 -55.88 -21.18 -2.39
N VAL A 260 -56.38 -20.73 -1.25
CA VAL A 260 -56.06 -19.40 -0.69
C VAL A 260 -54.60 -19.34 -0.22
N GLN A 261 -54.09 -20.42 0.40
CA GLN A 261 -52.71 -20.50 0.78
C GLN A 261 -51.75 -20.31 -0.41
N GLU A 262 -52.07 -20.89 -1.56
CA GLU A 262 -51.23 -20.79 -2.77
C GLU A 262 -51.16 -19.35 -3.31
N ILE A 263 -52.26 -18.58 -3.17
CA ILE A 263 -52.31 -17.16 -3.59
C ILE A 263 -51.56 -16.25 -2.60
N VAL A 264 -51.71 -16.49 -1.31
CA VAL A 264 -51.28 -15.60 -0.24
C VAL A 264 -49.87 -15.94 0.26
N LYS A 265 -49.38 -17.19 0.11
CA LYS A 265 -48.05 -17.59 0.52
C LYS A 265 -46.96 -16.86 -0.26
N PRO A 266 -45.84 -16.53 0.42
CA PRO A 266 -44.70 -15.91 -0.26
C PRO A 266 -44.23 -16.76 -1.43
N ASN A 267 -44.14 -16.18 -2.60
CA ASN A 267 -43.63 -16.85 -3.80
C ASN A 267 -42.20 -16.35 -4.09
N MET A 268 -41.20 -17.17 -3.79
CA MET A 268 -39.78 -16.82 -3.99
C MET A 268 -39.36 -17.20 -5.41
N ASP A 269 -38.98 -16.20 -6.22
CA ASP A 269 -38.39 -16.43 -7.55
C ASP A 269 -36.95 -16.93 -7.44
N ILE A 270 -36.81 -18.24 -7.17
CA ILE A 270 -35.52 -18.90 -7.04
C ILE A 270 -34.68 -18.76 -8.33
N GLN A 271 -35.32 -18.71 -9.49
CA GLN A 271 -34.61 -18.60 -10.76
C GLN A 271 -33.97 -17.21 -10.92
N LYS A 272 -34.70 -16.16 -10.58
CA LYS A 272 -34.16 -14.77 -10.57
C LYS A 272 -33.04 -14.63 -9.57
N ILE A 273 -33.20 -15.19 -8.36
CA ILE A 273 -32.18 -15.21 -7.31
C ILE A 273 -30.91 -15.92 -7.83
N LYS A 274 -31.02 -17.12 -8.42
CA LYS A 274 -29.87 -17.85 -8.98
C LYS A 274 -29.17 -17.05 -10.09
N ASN A 275 -29.91 -16.43 -10.99
CA ASN A 275 -29.36 -15.66 -12.10
C ASN A 275 -28.57 -14.42 -11.60
N VAL A 276 -29.14 -13.68 -10.64
CA VAL A 276 -28.48 -12.50 -10.06
C VAL A 276 -27.28 -12.90 -9.21
N ALA A 277 -27.38 -13.98 -8.44
CA ALA A 277 -26.25 -14.52 -7.66
C ALA A 277 -25.10 -14.97 -8.57
N LEU A 278 -25.40 -15.66 -9.68
CA LEU A 278 -24.39 -16.05 -10.67
C LEU A 278 -23.76 -14.82 -11.33
N LEU A 279 -24.55 -13.81 -11.69
CA LEU A 279 -24.05 -12.54 -12.23
C LEU A 279 -23.09 -11.86 -11.26
N LEU A 280 -23.45 -11.74 -9.99
CA LEU A 280 -22.59 -11.18 -8.94
C LEU A 280 -21.29 -11.97 -8.80
N LEU A 281 -21.37 -13.30 -8.79
CA LEU A 281 -20.18 -14.17 -8.76
C LEU A 281 -19.26 -13.91 -9.96
N CYS A 282 -19.83 -13.83 -11.18
CA CYS A 282 -19.06 -13.51 -12.39
C CYS A 282 -18.43 -12.11 -12.32
N MET A 283 -19.14 -11.10 -11.81
CA MET A 283 -18.62 -9.74 -11.63
C MET A 283 -17.45 -9.70 -10.66
N TYR A 284 -17.58 -10.32 -9.48
CA TYR A 284 -16.48 -10.37 -8.52
C TYR A 284 -15.28 -11.17 -9.04
N PHE A 285 -15.53 -12.27 -9.74
CA PHE A 285 -14.47 -13.07 -10.35
C PHE A 285 -13.72 -12.30 -11.45
N ALA A 286 -14.45 -11.60 -12.33
CA ALA A 286 -13.88 -10.73 -13.35
C ALA A 286 -13.06 -9.59 -12.72
N SER A 287 -13.59 -8.93 -11.67
CA SER A 287 -12.87 -7.90 -10.93
C SER A 287 -11.58 -8.43 -10.32
N ALA A 288 -11.60 -9.63 -9.74
CA ALA A 288 -10.40 -10.27 -9.17
C ALA A 288 -9.35 -10.60 -10.26
N ILE A 289 -9.76 -11.10 -11.43
CA ILE A 289 -8.87 -11.35 -12.57
C ILE A 289 -8.22 -10.06 -13.05
N PHE A 290 -8.99 -8.99 -13.26
CA PHE A 290 -8.46 -7.71 -13.70
C PHE A 290 -7.50 -7.12 -12.66
N GLY A 291 -7.83 -7.22 -11.38
CA GLY A 291 -6.95 -6.81 -10.29
C GLY A 291 -5.65 -7.62 -10.24
N PHE A 292 -5.72 -8.92 -10.48
CA PHE A 292 -4.54 -9.79 -10.52
C PHE A 292 -3.62 -9.44 -11.70
N ILE A 293 -4.17 -9.31 -12.92
CA ILE A 293 -3.39 -8.93 -14.11
C ILE A 293 -2.77 -7.54 -13.92
N GLN A 294 -3.53 -6.59 -13.36
CA GLN A 294 -3.06 -5.25 -13.02
C GLN A 294 -1.86 -5.30 -12.07
N ALA A 295 -1.93 -6.11 -11.00
CA ALA A 295 -0.86 -6.24 -10.03
C ALA A 295 0.41 -6.83 -10.66
N LEU A 296 0.29 -7.86 -11.50
CA LEU A 296 1.41 -8.44 -12.24
C LEU A 296 2.07 -7.43 -13.17
N ALA A 297 1.26 -6.69 -13.95
CA ALA A 297 1.77 -5.68 -14.88
C ALA A 297 2.51 -4.55 -14.12
N MET A 298 1.97 -4.07 -13.00
CA MET A 298 2.60 -3.01 -12.22
C MET A 298 3.89 -3.47 -11.54
N THR A 299 3.92 -4.71 -11.03
CA THR A 299 5.12 -5.33 -10.46
C THR A 299 6.25 -5.43 -11.51
N ASP A 300 5.92 -5.84 -12.73
CA ASP A 300 6.89 -5.93 -13.82
C ASP A 300 7.45 -4.54 -14.20
N VAL A 301 6.59 -3.53 -14.30
CA VAL A 301 7.01 -2.13 -14.53
C VAL A 301 7.94 -1.65 -13.42
N ALA A 302 7.56 -1.81 -12.15
CA ALA A 302 8.33 -1.36 -11.00
C ALA A 302 9.72 -2.01 -10.95
N ASN A 303 9.81 -3.32 -11.16
CA ASN A 303 11.07 -4.06 -11.14
C ASN A 303 11.99 -3.70 -12.32
N LYS A 304 11.45 -3.58 -13.53
CA LYS A 304 12.23 -3.15 -14.71
C LYS A 304 12.75 -1.73 -14.55
N PHE A 305 11.94 -0.84 -13.99
CA PHE A 305 12.35 0.53 -13.71
C PHE A 305 13.45 0.60 -12.64
N ALA A 306 13.30 -0.14 -11.53
CA ALA A 306 14.35 -0.24 -10.51
C ALA A 306 15.67 -0.79 -11.08
N LYS A 307 15.61 -1.84 -11.90
CA LYS A 307 16.78 -2.37 -12.61
C LYS A 307 17.44 -1.29 -13.48
N GLN A 308 16.64 -0.51 -14.22
CA GLN A 308 17.16 0.58 -15.06
C GLN A 308 17.83 1.67 -14.21
N LEU A 309 17.21 2.11 -13.10
CA LEU A 309 17.78 3.11 -12.21
C LEU A 309 19.11 2.64 -11.63
N ARG A 310 19.18 1.42 -11.07
CA ARG A 310 20.43 0.85 -10.55
C ARG A 310 21.52 0.77 -11.61
N SER A 311 21.17 0.35 -12.83
CA SER A 311 22.11 0.33 -13.95
C SER A 311 22.62 1.74 -14.30
N ASN A 312 21.74 2.74 -14.31
CA ASN A 312 22.11 4.13 -14.58
C ASN A 312 23.01 4.68 -13.48
N ILE A 313 22.70 4.42 -12.21
CA ILE A 313 23.52 4.84 -11.06
C ILE A 313 24.90 4.18 -11.14
N SER A 314 24.97 2.86 -11.38
CA SER A 314 26.24 2.13 -11.51
C SER A 314 27.12 2.69 -12.64
N LYS A 315 26.53 3.00 -13.79
CA LYS A 315 27.26 3.66 -14.90
C LYS A 315 27.70 5.07 -14.52
N LYS A 316 26.88 5.80 -13.76
CA LYS A 316 27.17 7.16 -13.33
C LYS A 316 28.34 7.20 -12.34
N ILE A 317 28.39 6.25 -11.39
CA ILE A 317 29.51 6.10 -10.44
C ILE A 317 30.84 6.08 -11.19
N ASN A 318 30.95 5.31 -12.26
CA ASN A 318 32.18 5.20 -13.04
C ASN A 318 32.53 6.45 -13.87
N LYS A 319 31.64 7.41 -13.99
CA LYS A 319 31.80 8.64 -14.75
C LYS A 319 31.96 9.88 -13.88
N LEU A 320 31.69 9.76 -12.59
CA LEU A 320 31.86 10.88 -11.66
C LEU A 320 33.33 11.12 -11.33
N PRO A 321 33.75 12.42 -11.16
CA PRO A 321 35.09 12.76 -10.73
C PRO A 321 35.32 12.31 -9.28
N LEU A 322 36.59 12.08 -8.92
CA LEU A 322 36.98 11.69 -7.57
C LEU A 322 36.58 12.76 -6.53
N SER A 323 36.58 14.04 -6.92
CA SER A 323 36.14 15.16 -6.08
C SER A 323 34.71 15.00 -5.55
N TYR A 324 33.83 14.31 -6.28
CA TYR A 324 32.49 14.01 -5.83
C TYR A 324 32.51 13.04 -4.62
N PHE A 325 33.35 12.01 -4.69
CA PHE A 325 33.44 11.00 -3.63
C PHE A 325 34.16 11.53 -2.38
N ASP A 326 35.06 12.50 -2.54
CA ASP A 326 35.71 13.17 -1.41
C ASP A 326 34.75 14.05 -0.60
N GLN A 327 33.68 14.52 -1.25
CA GLN A 327 32.68 15.40 -0.64
C GLN A 327 31.46 14.65 -0.09
N HIS A 328 31.27 13.39 -0.48
CA HIS A 328 30.09 12.58 -0.13
C HIS A 328 30.50 11.27 0.54
N GLU A 329 29.79 10.91 1.59
CA GLU A 329 30.04 9.65 2.29
C GLU A 329 29.62 8.46 1.41
N THR A 330 30.41 7.40 1.40
CA THR A 330 30.11 6.16 0.66
C THR A 330 28.75 5.59 1.05
N GLY A 331 28.36 5.74 2.33
CA GLY A 331 27.07 5.30 2.84
C GLY A 331 25.88 6.01 2.18
N ASP A 332 26.00 7.31 1.86
CA ASP A 332 24.95 8.07 1.18
C ASP A 332 24.76 7.57 -0.26
N ILE A 333 25.85 7.33 -0.97
CA ILE A 333 25.82 6.82 -2.35
C ILE A 333 25.19 5.42 -2.38
N LEU A 334 25.61 4.55 -1.46
CA LEU A 334 25.05 3.20 -1.34
C LEU A 334 23.56 3.23 -1.01
N SER A 335 23.12 4.15 -0.11
CA SER A 335 21.72 4.33 0.23
C SER A 335 20.86 4.75 -0.97
N ARG A 336 21.40 5.57 -1.89
CA ARG A 336 20.70 5.96 -3.14
C ARG A 336 20.50 4.76 -4.08
N VAL A 337 21.50 3.88 -4.19
CA VAL A 337 21.44 2.67 -5.05
C VAL A 337 20.46 1.63 -4.50
N THR A 338 20.40 1.48 -3.18
CA THR A 338 19.60 0.47 -2.49
C THR A 338 18.26 1.04 -2.02
N ASN A 339 18.29 1.82 -0.95
CA ASN A 339 17.08 2.23 -0.23
C ASN A 339 16.18 3.16 -1.04
N ASP A 340 16.76 4.15 -1.73
CA ASP A 340 15.95 5.11 -2.50
C ASP A 340 15.32 4.46 -3.73
N VAL A 341 16.07 3.63 -4.45
CA VAL A 341 15.52 2.89 -5.61
C VAL A 341 14.45 1.89 -5.17
N ASP A 342 14.63 1.20 -4.03
CA ASP A 342 13.62 0.29 -3.49
C ASP A 342 12.37 1.03 -3.03
N THR A 343 12.52 2.20 -2.40
CA THR A 343 11.40 3.07 -2.01
C THR A 343 10.59 3.50 -3.24
N ILE A 344 11.26 3.89 -4.33
CA ILE A 344 10.60 4.24 -5.59
C ILE A 344 9.84 3.02 -6.16
N ALA A 345 10.49 1.86 -6.24
CA ALA A 345 9.90 0.65 -6.81
C ALA A 345 8.70 0.15 -6.00
N GLN A 346 8.83 0.11 -4.67
CA GLN A 346 7.76 -0.34 -3.77
C GLN A 346 6.56 0.61 -3.82
N SER A 347 6.80 1.90 -3.81
CA SER A 347 5.73 2.89 -3.92
C SER A 347 5.02 2.83 -5.28
N MET A 348 5.75 2.66 -6.36
CA MET A 348 5.14 2.47 -7.69
C MET A 348 4.23 1.24 -7.71
N ASN A 349 4.68 0.12 -7.17
CA ASN A 349 3.92 -1.11 -7.16
C ASN A 349 2.63 -1.00 -6.33
N GLN A 350 2.71 -0.39 -5.14
CA GLN A 350 1.59 -0.33 -4.20
C GLN A 350 0.72 0.92 -4.33
N SER A 351 1.34 2.09 -4.52
CA SER A 351 0.64 3.36 -4.33
C SER A 351 -0.02 3.90 -5.61
N LEU A 352 0.60 3.74 -6.78
CA LEU A 352 0.02 4.27 -8.03
C LEU A 352 -1.27 3.56 -8.42
N ALA A 353 -1.26 2.23 -8.39
CA ALA A 353 -2.44 1.45 -8.73
C ALA A 353 -3.57 1.65 -7.70
N SER A 354 -3.21 1.62 -6.41
CA SER A 354 -4.15 1.85 -5.31
C SER A 354 -4.77 3.26 -5.37
N LEU A 355 -3.99 4.28 -5.74
CA LEU A 355 -4.51 5.64 -5.92
C LEU A 355 -5.59 5.70 -7.02
N VAL A 356 -5.34 5.09 -8.18
CA VAL A 356 -6.31 5.06 -9.28
C VAL A 356 -7.56 4.29 -8.87
N THR A 357 -7.40 3.06 -8.35
CA THR A 357 -8.52 2.24 -7.89
C THR A 357 -9.35 2.97 -6.85
N SER A 358 -8.70 3.55 -5.83
CA SER A 358 -9.38 4.25 -4.73
C SER A 358 -10.06 5.53 -5.21
N THR A 359 -9.47 6.27 -6.16
CA THR A 359 -10.09 7.46 -6.73
C THR A 359 -11.35 7.10 -7.52
N VAL A 360 -11.28 6.04 -8.34
CA VAL A 360 -12.44 5.55 -9.11
C VAL A 360 -13.54 5.05 -8.17
N LEU A 361 -13.18 4.27 -7.14
CA LEU A 361 -14.13 3.79 -6.12
C LEU A 361 -14.77 4.95 -5.36
N PHE A 362 -14.00 5.94 -4.96
CA PHE A 362 -14.49 7.10 -4.22
C PHE A 362 -15.47 7.94 -5.05
N ILE A 363 -15.07 8.34 -6.26
CA ILE A 363 -15.91 9.15 -7.14
C ILE A 363 -17.13 8.34 -7.59
N GLY A 364 -16.92 7.10 -8.00
CA GLY A 364 -17.98 6.23 -8.49
C GLY A 364 -18.99 5.86 -7.42
N SER A 365 -18.55 5.63 -6.16
CA SER A 365 -19.50 5.38 -5.05
C SER A 365 -20.37 6.61 -4.78
N ILE A 366 -19.83 7.82 -4.81
CA ILE A 366 -20.61 9.06 -4.68
C ILE A 366 -21.66 9.15 -5.79
N ILE A 367 -21.27 8.93 -7.05
CA ILE A 367 -22.18 8.98 -8.19
C ILE A 367 -23.32 7.96 -8.02
N MET A 368 -23.00 6.71 -7.67
CA MET A 368 -24.00 5.66 -7.48
C MET A 368 -24.90 5.93 -6.28
N MET A 369 -24.37 6.45 -5.18
CA MET A 369 -25.17 6.83 -4.02
C MET A 369 -26.23 7.89 -4.40
N PHE A 370 -25.82 8.94 -5.13
CA PHE A 370 -26.77 9.96 -5.60
C PHE A 370 -27.76 9.44 -6.66
N TYR A 371 -27.31 8.53 -7.52
CA TYR A 371 -28.16 7.88 -8.51
C TYR A 371 -29.25 7.01 -7.85
N THR A 372 -28.88 6.26 -6.81
CA THR A 372 -29.81 5.35 -6.12
C THR A 372 -30.79 6.11 -5.23
N ASN A 373 -30.31 6.97 -4.32
CA ASN A 373 -31.17 7.83 -3.48
C ASN A 373 -30.38 9.00 -2.89
N TRP A 374 -30.79 10.23 -3.21
CA TRP A 374 -30.06 11.43 -2.79
C TRP A 374 -30.14 11.70 -1.28
N ILE A 375 -31.26 11.33 -0.61
CA ILE A 375 -31.43 11.54 0.84
C ILE A 375 -30.45 10.66 1.62
N LEU A 376 -30.39 9.37 1.27
CA LEU A 376 -29.44 8.43 1.88
C LEU A 376 -27.99 8.81 1.56
N ALA A 377 -27.73 9.32 0.34
CA ALA A 377 -26.41 9.81 -0.04
C ALA A 377 -25.95 10.96 0.85
N LEU A 378 -26.80 11.97 1.06
CA LEU A 378 -26.51 13.08 1.97
C LEU A 378 -26.32 12.60 3.41
N THR A 379 -27.17 11.70 3.90
CA THR A 379 -27.05 11.12 5.25
C THR A 379 -25.70 10.44 5.44
N ALA A 380 -25.27 9.61 4.48
CA ALA A 380 -24.00 8.92 4.51
C ALA A 380 -22.80 9.88 4.44
N ILE A 381 -22.87 10.90 3.59
CA ILE A 381 -21.78 11.89 3.44
C ILE A 381 -21.65 12.75 4.69
N ILE A 382 -22.76 13.27 5.23
CA ILE A 382 -22.74 14.13 6.42
C ILE A 382 -22.25 13.36 7.64
N SER A 383 -22.75 12.13 7.86
CA SER A 383 -22.29 11.29 8.96
C SER A 383 -20.78 10.97 8.88
N SER A 384 -20.27 10.72 7.68
CA SER A 384 -18.84 10.50 7.44
C SER A 384 -18.02 11.76 7.66
N LEU A 385 -18.50 12.94 7.22
CA LEU A 385 -17.82 14.22 7.35
C LEU A 385 -17.56 14.58 8.83
N ILE A 386 -18.51 14.33 9.71
CA ILE A 386 -18.36 14.53 11.17
C ILE A 386 -17.15 13.74 11.68
N GLY A 387 -17.04 12.49 11.26
CA GLY A 387 -15.92 11.63 11.61
C GLY A 387 -14.58 12.13 11.06
N PHE A 388 -14.54 12.60 9.81
CA PHE A 388 -13.33 13.14 9.21
C PHE A 388 -12.81 14.39 9.92
N VAL A 389 -13.70 15.28 10.35
CA VAL A 389 -13.31 16.46 11.16
C VAL A 389 -12.61 16.01 12.46
N GLY A 390 -13.18 15.02 13.16
CA GLY A 390 -12.56 14.43 14.34
C GLY A 390 -11.16 13.83 14.05
N MET A 391 -11.02 13.14 12.92
CA MET A 391 -9.75 12.55 12.48
C MET A 391 -8.68 13.62 12.19
N ILE A 392 -9.01 14.70 11.48
CA ILE A 392 -8.09 15.80 11.19
C ILE A 392 -7.58 16.44 12.49
N PHE A 393 -8.46 16.63 13.48
CA PHE A 393 -8.08 17.16 14.79
C PHE A 393 -7.03 16.26 15.49
N ILE A 394 -7.24 14.94 15.48
CA ILE A 394 -6.29 13.97 16.07
C ILE A 394 -4.97 13.95 15.29
N LEU A 395 -5.00 13.96 13.97
CA LEU A 395 -3.79 14.00 13.12
C LEU A 395 -2.92 15.21 13.44
N ASN A 396 -3.51 16.41 13.49
CA ASN A 396 -2.78 17.63 13.80
C ASN A 396 -2.15 17.59 15.20
N LYS A 397 -2.85 17.04 16.18
CA LYS A 397 -2.32 16.88 17.54
C LYS A 397 -1.22 15.82 17.62
N SER A 398 -1.30 14.76 16.83
CA SER A 398 -0.35 13.65 16.80
C SER A 398 0.97 14.02 16.16
N GLN A 399 0.98 14.92 15.14
CA GLN A 399 2.17 15.33 14.40
C GLN A 399 3.31 15.82 15.30
N LYS A 400 3.00 16.59 16.34
CA LYS A 400 3.98 17.08 17.33
C LYS A 400 4.74 15.93 18.00
N TYR A 401 4.04 14.87 18.37
CA TYR A 401 4.65 13.73 19.08
C TYR A 401 5.44 12.83 18.13
N PHE A 402 5.03 12.71 16.87
CA PHE A 402 5.82 12.02 15.84
C PHE A 402 7.16 12.70 15.60
N THR A 403 7.16 14.03 15.47
CA THR A 403 8.40 14.80 15.31
C THR A 403 9.29 14.68 16.55
N ALA A 404 8.72 14.83 17.76
CA ALA A 404 9.47 14.66 19.02
C ALA A 404 10.09 13.25 19.11
N ARG A 405 9.33 12.18 18.82
CA ARG A 405 9.84 10.81 18.77
C ARG A 405 11.06 10.68 17.85
N GLN A 406 10.99 11.27 16.64
CA GLN A 406 12.07 11.17 15.68
C GLN A 406 13.34 11.87 16.15
N VAL A 407 13.20 13.04 16.76
CA VAL A 407 14.33 13.79 17.34
C VAL A 407 14.97 13.02 18.50
N GLU A 408 14.16 12.54 19.43
CA GLU A 408 14.69 11.80 20.59
C GLU A 408 15.32 10.46 20.20
N LEU A 409 14.77 9.77 19.18
CA LEU A 409 15.40 8.56 18.64
C LEU A 409 16.75 8.88 17.97
N GLY A 410 16.84 10.01 17.26
CA GLY A 410 18.09 10.49 16.71
C GLY A 410 19.15 10.75 17.79
N ASN A 411 18.77 11.41 18.89
CA ASN A 411 19.66 11.67 20.03
C ASN A 411 20.13 10.36 20.70
N LEU A 412 19.23 9.39 20.87
CA LEU A 412 19.57 8.08 21.44
C LEU A 412 20.55 7.32 20.55
N ASN A 413 20.29 7.28 19.23
CA ASN A 413 21.18 6.61 18.29
C ASN A 413 22.57 7.27 18.24
N GLY A 414 22.64 8.61 18.25
CA GLY A 414 23.91 9.33 18.34
C GLY A 414 24.72 8.98 19.59
N HIS A 415 24.04 8.88 20.74
CA HIS A 415 24.70 8.45 21.97
C HIS A 415 25.22 7.00 21.87
N ILE A 416 24.40 6.07 21.33
CA ILE A 416 24.81 4.67 21.15
C ILE A 416 26.04 4.60 20.24
N GLU A 417 26.07 5.33 19.13
CA GLU A 417 27.18 5.38 18.19
C GLU A 417 28.46 5.95 18.84
N GLU A 418 28.33 7.04 19.60
CA GLU A 418 29.44 7.65 20.36
C GLU A 418 30.03 6.66 21.36
N ILE A 419 29.21 6.00 22.18
CA ILE A 419 29.66 5.02 23.20
C ILE A 419 30.26 3.78 22.55
N TYR A 420 29.65 3.28 21.44
CA TYR A 420 30.16 2.11 20.73
C TYR A 420 31.51 2.40 20.07
N SER A 421 31.65 3.53 19.41
CA SER A 421 32.91 3.96 18.79
C SER A 421 34.03 4.20 19.83
N GLY A 422 33.65 4.73 21.00
CA GLY A 422 34.54 4.98 22.10
C GLY A 422 34.60 3.87 23.16
N LEU A 423 34.09 2.64 22.87
CA LEU A 423 33.89 1.59 23.88
C LEU A 423 35.14 1.27 24.68
N ASN A 424 36.33 1.23 24.04
CA ASN A 424 37.59 0.99 24.73
C ASN A 424 37.92 2.10 25.73
N VAL A 425 37.65 3.36 25.38
CA VAL A 425 37.86 4.52 26.28
C VAL A 425 36.89 4.43 27.46
N VAL A 426 35.61 4.17 27.20
CA VAL A 426 34.55 4.00 28.26
C VAL A 426 34.94 2.90 29.25
N LYS A 427 35.48 1.77 28.75
CA LYS A 427 35.94 0.65 29.60
C LYS A 427 37.20 1.02 30.40
N VAL A 428 38.22 1.57 29.80
CA VAL A 428 39.48 1.90 30.45
C VAL A 428 39.31 2.97 31.52
N TYR A 429 38.45 3.95 31.30
CA TYR A 429 38.18 5.03 32.22
C TYR A 429 36.99 4.79 33.14
N ASN A 430 36.43 3.56 33.21
CA ASN A 430 35.30 3.18 34.05
C ASN A 430 34.04 4.06 33.84
N GLY A 431 33.84 4.60 32.62
CA GLY A 431 32.75 5.49 32.29
C GLY A 431 31.39 4.80 32.09
N LYS A 432 31.28 3.48 32.34
CA LYS A 432 30.08 2.67 32.12
C LYS A 432 28.84 3.21 32.85
N LYS A 433 28.98 3.65 34.12
CA LYS A 433 27.87 4.15 34.90
C LYS A 433 27.25 5.40 34.27
N GLN A 434 28.10 6.38 33.93
CA GLN A 434 27.66 7.63 33.30
C GLN A 434 27.03 7.39 31.92
N ALA A 435 27.62 6.50 31.09
CA ALA A 435 27.06 6.14 29.78
C ALA A 435 25.67 5.50 29.91
N ASN A 436 25.47 4.62 30.89
CA ASN A 436 24.18 3.99 31.12
C ASN A 436 23.14 4.98 31.67
N GLU A 437 23.50 5.87 32.57
CA GLU A 437 22.58 6.91 33.12
C GLU A 437 22.10 7.84 32.00
N GLU A 438 22.98 8.23 31.09
CA GLU A 438 22.59 9.05 29.93
C GLU A 438 21.75 8.27 28.91
N PHE A 439 22.10 7.00 28.65
CA PHE A 439 21.28 6.10 27.84
C PHE A 439 19.84 5.99 28.40
N ASP A 440 19.70 5.72 29.69
CA ASP A 440 18.41 5.58 30.36
C ASP A 440 17.59 6.87 30.30
N ARG A 441 18.25 8.02 30.45
CA ARG A 441 17.63 9.35 30.33
C ARG A 441 17.07 9.58 28.92
N LEU A 442 17.84 9.27 27.88
CA LEU A 442 17.46 9.40 26.48
C LEU A 442 16.38 8.39 26.10
N ASN A 443 16.54 7.12 26.53
CA ASN A 443 15.58 6.05 26.30
C ASN A 443 14.22 6.34 26.91
N LYS A 444 14.20 6.94 28.13
CA LYS A 444 12.95 7.37 28.75
C LYS A 444 12.22 8.44 27.92
N LYS A 445 12.95 9.41 27.37
CA LYS A 445 12.36 10.42 26.47
C LYS A 445 11.80 9.79 25.18
N VAL A 446 12.52 8.84 24.60
CA VAL A 446 12.04 8.06 23.44
C VAL A 446 10.77 7.30 23.81
N CYS A 447 10.76 6.61 24.96
CA CYS A 447 9.62 5.85 25.46
C CYS A 447 8.37 6.76 25.63
N ASP A 448 8.51 7.90 26.28
CA ASP A 448 7.41 8.84 26.52
C ASP A 448 6.86 9.44 25.22
N SER A 449 7.73 9.83 24.31
CA SER A 449 7.34 10.35 23.01
C SER A 449 6.70 9.26 22.13
N ASN A 450 7.25 8.04 22.17
CA ASN A 450 6.71 6.89 21.46
C ASN A 450 5.33 6.50 21.98
N ARG A 451 5.15 6.41 23.31
CA ARG A 451 3.85 6.09 23.92
C ARG A 451 2.76 7.06 23.48
N LYS A 452 3.02 8.38 23.53
CA LYS A 452 2.07 9.41 23.10
C LYS A 452 1.78 9.35 21.59
N SER A 453 2.81 9.17 20.80
CA SER A 453 2.71 9.03 19.35
C SER A 453 1.91 7.79 18.94
N GLN A 454 2.22 6.63 19.53
CA GLN A 454 1.55 5.35 19.26
C GLN A 454 0.10 5.32 19.77
N PHE A 455 -0.17 5.93 20.94
CA PHE A 455 -1.53 6.05 21.45
C PHE A 455 -2.43 6.83 20.48
N LEU A 456 -1.99 8.01 20.04
CA LEU A 456 -2.77 8.83 19.09
C LEU A 456 -2.90 8.17 17.72
N SER A 457 -1.83 7.55 17.22
CA SER A 457 -1.91 6.84 15.92
C SER A 457 -2.74 5.56 16.02
N GLY A 458 -2.68 4.85 17.15
CA GLY A 458 -3.49 3.67 17.43
C GLY A 458 -4.99 3.95 17.52
N LEU A 459 -5.40 5.18 17.86
CA LEU A 459 -6.81 5.60 17.84
C LEU A 459 -7.37 5.76 16.42
N MET A 460 -6.52 5.91 15.41
CA MET A 460 -6.97 6.19 14.04
C MET A 460 -7.83 5.06 13.47
N GLN A 461 -7.42 3.81 13.63
CA GLN A 461 -8.14 2.66 13.08
C GLN A 461 -9.48 2.40 13.79
N PRO A 462 -9.58 2.41 15.13
CA PRO A 462 -10.87 2.37 15.82
C PRO A 462 -11.81 3.52 15.45
N LEU A 463 -11.28 4.74 15.27
CA LEU A 463 -12.08 5.89 14.85
C LEU A 463 -12.61 5.74 13.43
N MET A 464 -11.81 5.26 12.50
CA MET A 464 -12.29 4.96 11.14
C MET A 464 -13.36 3.89 11.16
N GLY A 465 -13.21 2.85 11.99
CA GLY A 465 -14.25 1.85 12.24
C GLY A 465 -15.53 2.46 12.82
N PHE A 466 -15.39 3.34 13.81
CA PHE A 466 -16.52 4.06 14.40
C PHE A 466 -17.26 4.93 13.38
N ILE A 467 -16.52 5.70 12.57
CA ILE A 467 -17.10 6.54 11.51
C ILE A 467 -17.90 5.69 10.51
N GLY A 468 -17.32 4.57 10.07
CA GLY A 468 -18.01 3.63 9.18
C GLY A 468 -19.28 3.06 9.79
N ASN A 469 -19.23 2.65 11.06
CA ASN A 469 -20.39 2.10 11.78
C ASN A 469 -21.42 3.18 12.09
N PHE A 470 -21.02 4.40 12.42
CA PHE A 470 -21.92 5.52 12.62
C PHE A 470 -22.67 5.88 11.32
N GLY A 471 -21.95 5.92 10.20
CA GLY A 471 -22.57 6.10 8.88
C GLY A 471 -23.53 4.97 8.52
N TYR A 472 -23.16 3.73 8.83
CA TYR A 472 -24.06 2.57 8.69
C TYR A 472 -25.35 2.71 9.49
N VAL A 473 -25.28 3.04 10.78
CA VAL A 473 -26.45 3.21 11.65
C VAL A 473 -27.34 4.36 11.15
N ALA A 474 -26.73 5.49 10.77
CA ALA A 474 -27.48 6.62 10.23
C ALA A 474 -28.23 6.27 8.95
N VAL A 475 -27.59 5.53 8.04
CA VAL A 475 -28.22 5.05 6.80
C VAL A 475 -29.32 4.03 7.10
N CYS A 476 -29.16 3.13 8.07
CA CYS A 476 -30.21 2.19 8.45
C CYS A 476 -31.43 2.90 9.02
N ILE A 477 -31.26 3.90 9.88
CA ILE A 477 -32.36 4.66 10.47
C ILE A 477 -33.11 5.45 9.38
N ALA A 478 -32.37 6.23 8.57
CA ALA A 478 -32.99 7.00 7.49
C ALA A 478 -33.62 6.09 6.42
N GLY A 479 -32.96 4.96 6.12
CA GLY A 479 -33.45 3.97 5.18
C GLY A 479 -34.76 3.30 5.66
N ALA A 480 -34.81 2.92 6.94
CA ALA A 480 -36.02 2.34 7.52
C ALA A 480 -37.22 3.29 7.43
N LEU A 481 -37.00 4.58 7.77
CA LEU A 481 -38.05 5.61 7.64
C LEU A 481 -38.53 5.78 6.19
N LEU A 482 -37.63 5.75 5.22
CA LEU A 482 -37.95 5.87 3.81
C LEU A 482 -38.68 4.62 3.28
N THR A 483 -38.31 3.43 3.77
CA THR A 483 -38.95 2.16 3.39
C THR A 483 -40.36 2.09 3.99
N MET A 484 -40.57 2.52 5.24
CA MET A 484 -41.88 2.59 5.85
C MET A 484 -42.85 3.52 5.09
N ASN A 485 -42.32 4.55 4.47
CA ASN A 485 -43.07 5.48 3.62
C ASN A 485 -43.20 5.00 2.16
N GLY A 486 -42.73 3.81 1.81
CA GLY A 486 -42.80 3.25 0.47
C GLY A 486 -41.87 3.90 -0.58
N ASN A 487 -40.94 4.76 -0.16
CA ASN A 487 -40.06 5.52 -1.08
C ASN A 487 -38.89 4.72 -1.62
N ILE A 488 -38.44 3.67 -0.91
CA ILE A 488 -37.33 2.80 -1.29
C ILE A 488 -37.61 1.35 -0.89
N SER A 489 -36.99 0.41 -1.58
CA SER A 489 -37.00 -1.02 -1.20
C SER A 489 -35.99 -1.32 -0.09
N PHE A 490 -36.19 -2.46 0.58
CA PHE A 490 -35.25 -2.93 1.61
C PHE A 490 -33.82 -3.20 1.07
N GLY A 491 -33.74 -3.69 -0.18
CA GLY A 491 -32.46 -3.94 -0.84
C GLY A 491 -31.61 -2.68 -1.04
N VAL A 492 -32.24 -1.51 -1.20
CA VAL A 492 -31.53 -0.22 -1.28
C VAL A 492 -30.75 0.06 0.00
N ILE A 493 -31.29 -0.26 1.18
CA ILE A 493 -30.59 -0.09 2.45
C ILE A 493 -29.33 -0.95 2.45
N ILE A 494 -29.43 -2.21 2.03
CA ILE A 494 -28.28 -3.13 1.95
C ILE A 494 -27.22 -2.62 0.99
N ALA A 495 -27.61 -2.13 -0.18
CA ALA A 495 -26.68 -1.52 -1.13
C ALA A 495 -25.96 -0.30 -0.53
N PHE A 496 -26.69 0.57 0.18
CA PHE A 496 -26.09 1.75 0.82
C PHE A 496 -25.10 1.40 1.93
N ILE A 497 -25.33 0.32 2.66
CA ILE A 497 -24.34 -0.21 3.62
C ILE A 497 -23.00 -0.52 2.92
N VAL A 498 -23.08 -1.12 1.73
CA VAL A 498 -21.88 -1.41 0.92
C VAL A 498 -21.28 -0.12 0.35
N TYR A 499 -22.10 0.80 -0.17
CA TYR A 499 -21.62 2.08 -0.71
C TYR A 499 -20.92 2.94 0.34
N VAL A 500 -21.39 3.00 1.59
CA VAL A 500 -20.71 3.71 2.68
C VAL A 500 -19.29 3.19 2.86
N ARG A 501 -19.08 1.88 2.79
CA ARG A 501 -17.76 1.28 2.85
C ARG A 501 -16.91 1.59 1.62
N LEU A 502 -17.51 1.54 0.42
CA LEU A 502 -16.84 1.89 -0.84
C LEU A 502 -16.52 3.39 -0.95
N PHE A 503 -17.14 4.23 -0.11
CA PHE A 503 -16.84 5.65 0.02
C PHE A 503 -15.73 5.91 1.06
N THR A 504 -15.84 5.32 2.26
CA THR A 504 -14.95 5.63 3.39
C THR A 504 -13.57 4.98 3.29
N ASN A 505 -13.49 3.72 2.86
CA ASN A 505 -12.23 2.98 2.76
C ASN A 505 -11.24 3.57 1.74
N PRO A 506 -11.65 3.92 0.51
CA PRO A 506 -10.77 4.54 -0.47
C PRO A 506 -10.16 5.85 -0.01
N LEU A 507 -10.85 6.64 0.80
CA LEU A 507 -10.31 7.91 1.29
C LEU A 507 -9.07 7.69 2.18
N SER A 508 -9.09 6.65 3.03
CA SER A 508 -7.93 6.24 3.81
C SER A 508 -6.77 5.75 2.91
N GLN A 509 -7.09 4.99 1.87
CA GLN A 509 -6.09 4.48 0.92
C GLN A 509 -5.45 5.61 0.10
N ILE A 510 -6.24 6.60 -0.33
CA ILE A 510 -5.73 7.82 -1.01
C ILE A 510 -4.76 8.56 -0.10
N ALA A 511 -5.10 8.77 1.17
CA ALA A 511 -4.23 9.42 2.13
C ALA A 511 -2.90 8.66 2.33
N GLN A 512 -2.93 7.33 2.43
CA GLN A 512 -1.73 6.49 2.52
C GLN A 512 -0.89 6.55 1.24
N ALA A 513 -1.53 6.48 0.07
CA ALA A 513 -0.87 6.58 -1.22
C ALA A 513 -0.19 7.94 -1.41
N MET A 514 -0.82 9.04 -0.98
CA MET A 514 -0.22 10.39 -1.01
C MET A 514 1.01 10.50 -0.11
N THR A 515 0.98 9.89 1.08
CA THR A 515 2.16 9.83 1.96
C THR A 515 3.31 9.04 1.33
N SER A 516 3.00 7.90 0.72
CA SER A 516 3.97 7.08 -0.01
C SER A 516 4.55 7.82 -1.21
N LEU A 517 3.72 8.55 -1.97
CA LEU A 517 4.19 9.39 -3.09
C LEU A 517 5.11 10.54 -2.62
N GLN A 518 4.88 11.13 -1.44
CA GLN A 518 5.80 12.13 -0.89
C GLN A 518 7.18 11.52 -0.60
N SER A 519 7.24 10.32 0.00
CA SER A 519 8.50 9.61 0.22
C SER A 519 9.18 9.23 -1.10
N THR A 520 8.40 8.81 -2.08
CA THR A 520 8.89 8.51 -3.44
C THR A 520 9.46 9.72 -4.13
N ALA A 521 8.82 10.88 -4.01
CA ALA A 521 9.30 12.12 -4.59
C ALA A 521 10.65 12.52 -3.97
N ALA A 522 10.81 12.41 -2.65
CA ALA A 522 12.08 12.70 -1.97
C ALA A 522 13.19 11.72 -2.39
N ALA A 523 12.89 10.41 -2.47
CA ALA A 523 13.85 9.42 -2.96
C ALA A 523 14.21 9.66 -4.44
N SER A 524 13.23 9.99 -5.28
CA SER A 524 13.44 10.32 -6.69
C SER A 524 14.30 11.58 -6.87
N GLU A 525 14.05 12.61 -6.06
CA GLU A 525 14.86 13.84 -6.07
C GLU A 525 16.33 13.52 -5.82
N ARG A 526 16.66 12.75 -4.76
CA ARG A 526 18.03 12.37 -4.44
C ARG A 526 18.69 11.50 -5.52
N VAL A 527 17.95 10.55 -6.08
CA VAL A 527 18.43 9.68 -7.17
C VAL A 527 18.70 10.51 -8.43
N PHE A 528 17.81 11.41 -8.79
CA PHE A 528 17.97 12.21 -9.98
C PHE A 528 19.01 13.32 -9.82
N GLU A 529 19.11 13.92 -8.63
CA GLU A 529 20.20 14.84 -8.30
C GLU A 529 21.57 14.15 -8.51
N PHE A 530 21.73 12.90 -8.03
CA PHE A 530 22.92 12.12 -8.28
C PHE A 530 23.16 11.82 -9.77
N LEU A 531 22.12 11.49 -10.52
CA LEU A 531 22.25 11.20 -11.95
C LEU A 531 22.57 12.45 -12.79
N ASP A 532 22.22 13.65 -12.30
CA ASP A 532 22.50 14.93 -12.96
C ASP A 532 23.87 15.51 -12.60
N GLU A 533 24.54 14.96 -11.59
CA GLU A 533 25.88 15.43 -11.22
C GLU A 533 26.81 15.52 -12.41
N LYS A 534 27.69 16.49 -12.35
CA LYS A 534 28.65 16.76 -13.44
C LYS A 534 29.59 15.57 -13.61
N GLU A 535 29.57 14.98 -14.80
CA GLU A 535 30.50 13.92 -15.16
C GLU A 535 31.92 14.47 -15.40
N MET A 536 32.93 13.60 -15.28
CA MET A 536 34.29 13.93 -15.71
C MET A 536 34.27 14.48 -17.14
N SER A 537 35.25 15.34 -17.44
CA SER A 537 35.37 15.91 -18.79
C SER A 537 35.36 14.83 -19.88
N ASP A 538 34.54 15.07 -20.92
CA ASP A 538 34.51 14.21 -22.08
C ASP A 538 35.83 14.35 -22.83
N GLN A 539 36.59 13.25 -22.97
CA GLN A 539 37.96 13.25 -23.54
C GLN A 539 37.97 13.19 -25.07
N LYS A 540 36.92 13.75 -25.73
CA LYS A 540 36.82 13.77 -27.20
C LYS A 540 37.98 14.49 -27.88
N ASP A 541 38.62 15.42 -27.16
CA ASP A 541 39.74 16.19 -27.65
C ASP A 541 41.11 15.46 -27.47
N ALA A 542 41.12 14.34 -26.73
CA ALA A 542 42.31 13.53 -26.56
C ALA A 542 42.59 12.70 -27.83
N THR A 543 43.37 13.21 -28.70
CA THR A 543 43.63 12.60 -30.03
C THR A 543 44.89 11.74 -30.08
N LYS A 544 45.77 11.85 -29.06
CA LYS A 544 47.02 11.10 -28.99
C LYS A 544 46.87 9.85 -28.11
N LYS A 545 47.66 8.82 -28.45
CA LYS A 545 47.78 7.60 -27.67
C LYS A 545 49.24 7.21 -27.58
N LEU A 546 49.74 6.99 -26.39
CA LEU A 546 51.05 6.44 -26.12
C LEU A 546 50.97 4.92 -26.06
N ASP A 547 51.87 4.26 -26.78
CA ASP A 547 51.97 2.80 -26.75
C ASP A 547 52.89 2.42 -25.58
N LYS A 548 52.39 1.63 -24.65
CA LYS A 548 53.08 1.14 -23.47
C LYS A 548 54.50 0.58 -23.76
N SER A 549 54.64 -0.13 -24.89
CA SER A 549 55.89 -0.75 -25.30
C SER A 549 56.92 0.23 -25.87
N LYS A 550 56.54 1.46 -26.21
CA LYS A 550 57.39 2.47 -26.84
C LYS A 550 57.71 3.65 -25.94
N VAL A 551 57.08 3.72 -24.80
CA VAL A 551 57.31 4.78 -23.81
C VAL A 551 58.70 4.62 -23.20
N LYS A 552 59.48 5.70 -23.25
CA LYS A 552 60.85 5.75 -22.71
C LYS A 552 60.86 5.94 -21.20
N GLY A 553 59.89 6.62 -20.67
CA GLY A 553 59.73 6.82 -19.24
C GLY A 553 60.07 8.20 -18.71
N LYS A 554 60.07 9.27 -19.53
CA LYS A 554 60.28 10.64 -19.09
C LYS A 554 58.97 11.29 -18.66
N ILE A 555 58.92 11.98 -17.51
CA ILE A 555 57.79 12.78 -17.06
C ILE A 555 58.28 14.20 -16.75
N GLU A 556 57.55 15.19 -17.26
CA GLU A 556 57.86 16.61 -17.07
C GLU A 556 56.64 17.33 -16.49
N PHE A 557 56.87 18.06 -15.41
CA PHE A 557 55.88 18.96 -14.81
C PHE A 557 56.32 20.40 -15.10
N GLU A 558 55.47 21.18 -15.75
CA GLU A 558 55.77 22.54 -16.16
C GLU A 558 54.79 23.52 -15.51
N ASN A 559 55.19 24.21 -14.44
CA ASN A 559 54.43 25.23 -13.73
C ASN A 559 53.00 24.75 -13.33
N VAL A 560 52.90 23.54 -12.82
CA VAL A 560 51.61 22.93 -12.47
C VAL A 560 51.00 23.63 -11.27
N VAL A 561 49.75 24.09 -11.44
CA VAL A 561 48.93 24.68 -10.37
C VAL A 561 47.64 23.89 -10.24
N PHE A 562 47.26 23.58 -8.98
CA PHE A 562 46.04 22.89 -8.68
C PHE A 562 45.42 23.36 -7.39
N GLN A 563 44.10 23.45 -7.39
CA GLN A 563 43.26 23.80 -6.24
C GLN A 563 42.05 22.86 -6.18
N TYR A 564 41.80 22.30 -5.00
CA TYR A 564 40.56 21.56 -4.78
C TYR A 564 39.38 22.53 -4.69
N ASP A 565 38.21 22.12 -5.18
CA ASP A 565 36.98 22.95 -5.25
C ASP A 565 36.57 23.54 -3.88
N ASN A 566 36.87 22.84 -2.78
CA ASN A 566 36.54 23.26 -1.43
C ASN A 566 37.63 24.07 -0.70
N ASN A 567 38.74 24.37 -1.35
CA ASN A 567 39.87 25.12 -0.75
C ASN A 567 39.91 26.55 -1.28
N ASP A 568 40.10 27.51 -0.38
CA ASP A 568 40.30 28.94 -0.76
C ASP A 568 41.63 29.23 -1.41
N LYS A 569 42.60 28.33 -1.30
CA LYS A 569 43.98 28.52 -1.76
C LYS A 569 44.45 27.32 -2.58
N PRO A 570 45.29 27.56 -3.60
CA PRO A 570 45.88 26.47 -4.37
C PRO A 570 46.66 25.51 -3.45
N THR A 571 46.40 24.19 -3.62
CA THR A 571 47.13 23.11 -2.93
C THR A 571 48.46 22.87 -3.57
N ILE A 572 48.57 23.02 -4.89
CA ILE A 572 49.82 23.04 -5.68
C ILE A 572 49.90 24.41 -6.33
N LYS A 573 51.01 25.13 -6.13
CA LYS A 573 51.12 26.55 -6.54
C LYS A 573 51.97 26.75 -7.79
N ASN A 574 53.11 26.09 -7.90
CA ASN A 574 54.02 26.13 -9.06
C ASN A 574 54.97 24.93 -9.02
N PHE A 575 54.46 23.78 -9.42
CA PHE A 575 55.24 22.56 -9.36
C PHE A 575 55.97 22.35 -10.70
N THR A 576 57.28 22.39 -10.70
CA THR A 576 58.15 22.20 -11.88
C THR A 576 59.23 21.20 -11.54
N ALA A 577 59.22 20.03 -12.22
CA ALA A 577 60.18 18.96 -12.03
C ALA A 577 60.28 18.08 -13.28
N THR A 578 61.40 17.39 -13.46
CA THR A 578 61.59 16.44 -14.53
C THR A 578 62.11 15.13 -13.95
N ALA A 579 61.38 14.03 -14.23
CA ALA A 579 61.85 12.67 -13.96
C ALA A 579 62.41 12.04 -15.26
N LEU A 580 63.60 11.55 -15.21
CA LEU A 580 64.27 10.86 -16.33
C LEU A 580 63.88 9.39 -16.39
N PRO A 581 63.98 8.73 -17.58
CA PRO A 581 63.70 7.29 -17.69
C PRO A 581 64.46 6.45 -16.67
N GLY A 582 63.73 5.55 -15.98
CA GLY A 582 64.24 4.60 -14.99
C GLY A 582 64.58 5.23 -13.64
N GLN A 583 64.37 6.52 -13.46
CA GLN A 583 64.70 7.25 -12.22
C GLN A 583 63.71 6.93 -11.09
N LYS A 584 64.26 6.76 -9.87
CA LYS A 584 63.48 6.71 -8.63
C LYS A 584 63.37 8.12 -8.06
N VAL A 585 62.15 8.67 -8.10
CA VAL A 585 61.80 10.02 -7.62
C VAL A 585 61.14 9.93 -6.25
N ALA A 586 61.75 10.39 -5.19
CA ALA A 586 61.15 10.48 -3.87
C ALA A 586 60.49 11.84 -3.66
N ILE A 587 59.22 11.87 -3.27
CA ILE A 587 58.51 13.07 -2.87
C ILE A 587 58.40 13.10 -1.36
N VAL A 588 59.07 14.10 -0.73
CA VAL A 588 59.17 14.24 0.71
C VAL A 588 58.63 15.59 1.18
N GLY A 589 58.18 15.66 2.43
CA GLY A 589 57.68 16.91 3.03
C GLY A 589 56.68 16.65 4.14
N PRO A 590 56.29 17.66 4.92
CA PRO A 590 55.34 17.52 6.01
C PRO A 590 53.95 17.09 5.51
N THR A 591 53.10 16.62 6.45
CA THR A 591 51.69 16.33 6.16
C THR A 591 51.00 17.59 5.65
N GLY A 592 50.21 17.49 4.59
CA GLY A 592 49.56 18.64 3.96
C GLY A 592 50.42 19.38 2.92
N ALA A 593 51.68 18.96 2.65
CA ALA A 593 52.54 19.59 1.65
C ALA A 593 52.06 19.41 0.18
N GLY A 594 51.10 18.52 -0.09
CA GLY A 594 50.57 18.25 -1.41
C GLY A 594 51.13 16.99 -2.09
N LYS A 595 51.81 16.10 -1.36
CA LYS A 595 52.43 14.88 -1.93
C LYS A 595 51.42 13.96 -2.63
N THR A 596 50.38 13.54 -1.95
CA THR A 596 49.32 12.68 -2.51
C THR A 596 48.55 13.40 -3.62
N THR A 597 48.40 14.73 -3.53
CA THR A 597 47.77 15.53 -4.57
C THR A 597 48.57 15.43 -5.89
N MET A 598 49.91 15.47 -5.83
CA MET A 598 50.74 15.32 -7.05
C MET A 598 50.54 13.96 -7.74
N VAL A 599 50.45 12.88 -6.95
CA VAL A 599 50.17 11.55 -7.47
C VAL A 599 48.78 11.50 -8.15
N ASN A 600 47.78 12.08 -7.50
CA ASN A 600 46.41 12.13 -8.06
C ASN A 600 46.35 12.94 -9.36
N LEU A 601 47.14 14.01 -9.49
CA LEU A 601 47.28 14.79 -10.73
C LEU A 601 47.99 14.00 -11.83
N LEU A 602 49.04 13.25 -11.49
CA LEU A 602 49.76 12.40 -12.42
C LEU A 602 48.89 11.30 -13.02
N MET A 603 48.02 10.70 -12.17
CA MET A 603 47.00 9.72 -12.57
C MET A 603 45.79 10.35 -13.28
N LYS A 604 45.77 11.68 -13.41
CA LYS A 604 44.61 12.40 -13.99
C LYS A 604 43.30 12.11 -13.30
N PHE A 605 43.33 11.84 -11.96
CA PHE A 605 42.12 11.74 -11.14
C PHE A 605 41.49 13.13 -10.95
N TYR A 606 42.29 14.17 -11.04
CA TYR A 606 41.91 15.58 -11.04
C TYR A 606 42.56 16.28 -12.25
N GLU A 607 41.86 17.26 -12.79
CA GLU A 607 42.40 18.11 -13.86
C GLU A 607 43.16 19.28 -13.24
N ILE A 608 44.33 19.62 -13.83
CA ILE A 608 45.14 20.76 -13.39
C ILE A 608 44.49 22.11 -13.73
N ASN A 609 44.61 23.10 -12.88
CA ASN A 609 44.09 24.45 -13.16
C ASN A 609 44.94 25.20 -14.18
N SER A 610 46.27 25.10 -14.12
CA SER A 610 47.21 25.66 -15.10
C SER A 610 48.52 24.90 -15.11
N GLY A 611 49.36 25.19 -16.08
CA GLY A 611 50.59 24.43 -16.36
C GLY A 611 50.33 23.23 -17.26
N ASP A 612 51.32 22.31 -17.28
CA ASP A 612 51.26 21.09 -18.08
C ASP A 612 51.96 19.92 -17.40
N ILE A 613 51.48 18.71 -17.63
CA ILE A 613 52.18 17.45 -17.28
C ILE A 613 52.38 16.70 -18.59
N LYS A 614 53.66 16.37 -18.90
CA LYS A 614 54.02 15.67 -20.14
C LYS A 614 54.61 14.30 -19.86
N ILE A 615 54.20 13.30 -20.65
CA ILE A 615 54.77 11.95 -20.65
C ILE A 615 55.48 11.76 -22.00
N ASP A 616 56.78 11.57 -21.97
CA ASP A 616 57.63 11.52 -23.16
C ASP A 616 57.38 12.68 -24.14
N GLY A 617 57.17 13.90 -23.63
CA GLY A 617 56.89 15.11 -24.38
C GLY A 617 55.44 15.27 -24.87
N VAL A 618 54.53 14.33 -24.58
CA VAL A 618 53.12 14.43 -24.92
C VAL A 618 52.37 14.91 -23.69
N SER A 619 51.56 15.99 -23.84
CA SER A 619 50.74 16.53 -22.76
C SER A 619 49.69 15.53 -22.33
N THR A 620 49.45 15.41 -21.02
CA THR A 620 48.36 14.57 -20.45
C THR A 620 46.99 15.09 -20.86
N LYS A 621 46.86 16.35 -21.28
CA LYS A 621 45.62 16.91 -21.82
C LYS A 621 45.22 16.24 -23.13
N ASP A 622 46.20 15.81 -23.95
CA ASP A 622 46.03 15.16 -25.23
C ASP A 622 45.78 13.64 -25.11
N LEU A 623 45.95 13.07 -23.93
CA LEU A 623 45.82 11.64 -23.61
C LEU A 623 44.53 11.33 -22.89
N THR A 624 43.89 10.16 -23.18
CA THR A 624 42.76 9.67 -22.41
C THR A 624 43.22 9.18 -21.03
N ARG A 625 42.32 9.21 -20.04
CA ARG A 625 42.57 8.65 -18.69
C ARG A 625 42.95 7.18 -18.75
N GLU A 626 42.20 6.41 -19.57
CA GLU A 626 42.53 4.99 -19.78
C GLU A 626 43.94 4.80 -20.31
N ASN A 627 44.41 5.65 -21.26
CA ASN A 627 45.76 5.51 -21.77
C ASN A 627 46.82 5.86 -20.72
N ILE A 628 46.57 6.87 -19.88
CA ILE A 628 47.44 7.20 -18.76
C ILE A 628 47.45 6.06 -17.76
N HIS A 629 46.30 5.54 -17.38
CA HIS A 629 46.22 4.44 -16.41
C HIS A 629 46.88 3.15 -16.90
N ASP A 630 46.84 2.88 -18.22
CA ASP A 630 47.59 1.75 -18.82
C ASP A 630 49.11 1.89 -18.72
N LEU A 631 49.62 3.11 -18.59
CA LEU A 631 51.04 3.39 -18.47
C LEU A 631 51.57 3.33 -17.04
N PHE A 632 50.70 3.32 -16.04
CA PHE A 632 51.08 3.38 -14.62
C PHE A 632 50.62 2.12 -13.86
N THR A 633 51.51 1.64 -13.00
CA THR A 633 51.17 0.74 -11.89
C THR A 633 51.18 1.54 -10.59
N MET A 634 50.18 1.32 -9.74
CA MET A 634 50.07 2.02 -8.46
C MET A 634 49.90 1.04 -7.31
N VAL A 635 50.73 1.21 -6.27
CA VAL A 635 50.58 0.52 -4.98
C VAL A 635 50.29 1.56 -3.91
N LEU A 636 49.05 1.50 -3.39
CA LEU A 636 48.51 2.45 -2.41
C LEU A 636 48.90 2.06 -0.97
N GLN A 637 48.83 3.04 -0.09
CA GLN A 637 48.97 2.87 1.36
C GLN A 637 47.87 1.94 1.89
N ASP A 638 46.62 2.16 1.50
CA ASP A 638 45.51 1.31 1.82
C ASP A 638 45.45 0.13 0.85
N THR A 639 45.79 -1.04 1.33
CA THR A 639 45.83 -2.28 0.55
C THR A 639 44.44 -2.84 0.38
N TRP A 640 43.82 -2.58 -0.76
CA TRP A 640 42.50 -3.12 -1.06
C TRP A 640 42.57 -4.46 -1.79
N LEU A 641 41.92 -5.48 -1.20
CA LEU A 641 41.70 -6.79 -1.81
C LEU A 641 40.19 -7.00 -1.98
N PHE A 642 39.83 -7.50 -3.15
CA PHE A 642 38.43 -7.83 -3.47
C PHE A 642 38.02 -9.18 -2.86
N GLU A 643 36.75 -9.35 -2.56
CA GLU A 643 36.20 -10.65 -2.22
C GLU A 643 36.40 -11.60 -3.41
N GLY A 644 37.11 -12.68 -3.21
CA GLY A 644 37.49 -13.62 -4.26
C GLY A 644 38.74 -14.44 -3.85
N THR A 645 39.29 -15.21 -4.79
CA THR A 645 40.50 -15.99 -4.53
C THR A 645 41.75 -15.12 -4.53
N ILE A 646 42.83 -15.61 -3.92
CA ILE A 646 44.14 -14.97 -3.99
C ILE A 646 44.57 -14.80 -5.44
N LYS A 647 44.38 -15.81 -6.26
CA LYS A 647 44.70 -15.79 -7.70
C LYS A 647 43.94 -14.67 -8.42
N GLU A 648 42.63 -14.55 -8.19
CA GLU A 648 41.80 -13.48 -8.78
C GLU A 648 42.26 -12.11 -8.34
N ASN A 649 42.65 -11.93 -7.09
CA ASN A 649 43.19 -10.67 -6.57
C ASN A 649 44.55 -10.29 -7.17
N ILE A 650 45.41 -11.24 -7.42
CA ILE A 650 46.73 -10.99 -8.04
C ILE A 650 46.60 -10.68 -9.54
N ILE A 651 45.76 -11.42 -10.27
CA ILE A 651 45.49 -11.22 -11.71
C ILE A 651 44.69 -9.92 -11.91
N TYR A 652 43.70 -9.69 -11.09
CA TYR A 652 42.74 -8.61 -11.17
C TYR A 652 42.12 -8.50 -12.57
N ASN A 653 42.28 -7.47 -13.34
CA ASN A 653 41.63 -7.28 -14.66
C ASN A 653 42.53 -7.71 -15.84
N ARG A 654 43.62 -8.47 -15.63
CA ARG A 654 44.56 -8.82 -16.70
C ARG A 654 44.18 -10.09 -17.41
N LYS A 655 44.44 -10.10 -18.71
CA LYS A 655 44.17 -11.24 -19.56
C LYS A 655 45.46 -11.98 -19.87
N ASN A 656 45.39 -13.28 -20.10
CA ASN A 656 46.47 -14.14 -20.55
C ASN A 656 47.64 -14.33 -19.53
N ILE A 657 47.37 -14.21 -18.24
CA ILE A 657 48.35 -14.51 -17.19
C ILE A 657 48.36 -16.02 -16.92
N THR A 658 49.52 -16.63 -16.97
CA THR A 658 49.71 -18.08 -16.68
C THR A 658 49.96 -18.32 -15.20
N ASP A 659 49.58 -19.53 -14.68
CA ASP A 659 49.82 -19.89 -13.29
C ASP A 659 51.33 -19.89 -12.95
N LYS A 660 52.21 -20.16 -13.94
CA LYS A 660 53.67 -20.05 -13.76
C LYS A 660 54.10 -18.63 -13.41
N GLN A 661 53.59 -17.64 -14.15
CA GLN A 661 53.90 -16.24 -13.88
C GLN A 661 53.41 -15.78 -12.50
N ILE A 662 52.22 -16.21 -12.09
CA ILE A 662 51.68 -15.92 -10.75
C ILE A 662 52.60 -16.49 -9.66
N VAL A 663 52.96 -17.77 -9.79
CA VAL A 663 53.84 -18.42 -8.82
C VAL A 663 55.24 -17.79 -8.80
N GLU A 664 55.79 -17.38 -9.95
CA GLU A 664 57.07 -16.74 -10.08
C GLU A 664 57.07 -15.39 -9.36
N VAL A 665 56.09 -14.53 -9.67
CA VAL A 665 55.93 -13.23 -8.99
C VAL A 665 55.76 -13.39 -7.49
N CYS A 666 54.94 -14.34 -7.05
CA CYS A 666 54.74 -14.61 -5.62
C CYS A 666 55.98 -15.13 -4.90
N LYS A 667 56.89 -15.82 -5.61
CA LYS A 667 58.21 -16.18 -5.07
C LYS A 667 59.07 -14.95 -4.97
N ASP A 668 59.06 -14.11 -5.99
CA ASP A 668 59.85 -12.91 -6.06
C ASP A 668 59.49 -11.90 -4.94
N VAL A 669 58.21 -11.79 -4.63
CA VAL A 669 57.69 -10.99 -3.53
C VAL A 669 57.85 -11.68 -2.16
N GLY A 670 58.19 -12.96 -2.13
CA GLY A 670 58.36 -13.73 -0.88
C GLY A 670 57.09 -14.26 -0.23
N ILE A 671 55.89 -14.13 -0.86
CA ILE A 671 54.60 -14.53 -0.27
C ILE A 671 54.21 -15.97 -0.66
N ASN A 672 54.87 -16.61 -1.61
CA ASN A 672 54.49 -17.95 -2.11
C ASN A 672 54.46 -19.01 -1.02
N HIS A 673 55.34 -18.96 -0.03
CA HIS A 673 55.33 -19.92 1.09
C HIS A 673 54.07 -19.80 1.91
N PHE A 674 53.67 -18.58 2.25
CA PHE A 674 52.43 -18.30 2.98
C PHE A 674 51.21 -18.81 2.20
N ILE A 675 51.12 -18.49 0.91
CA ILE A 675 49.96 -18.94 0.07
C ILE A 675 49.85 -20.46 0.09
N LYS A 676 50.97 -21.19 0.02
CA LYS A 676 50.97 -22.66 0.06
C LYS A 676 50.60 -23.28 1.42
N THR A 677 50.67 -22.52 2.51
CA THR A 677 50.22 -22.98 3.83
C THR A 677 48.70 -22.90 3.98
N LEU A 678 48.01 -22.18 3.08
CA LEU A 678 46.55 -22.08 3.09
C LEU A 678 45.89 -23.36 2.53
N PRO A 679 44.73 -23.75 3.03
CA PRO A 679 44.07 -25.04 2.66
C PRO A 679 43.91 -25.25 1.15
N ASN A 680 43.58 -24.19 0.40
CA ASN A 680 43.37 -24.22 -1.06
C ASN A 680 44.48 -23.50 -1.85
N GLY A 681 45.58 -23.10 -1.20
CA GLY A 681 46.68 -22.42 -1.85
C GLY A 681 46.21 -21.11 -2.56
N TYR A 682 46.51 -20.99 -3.84
CA TYR A 682 46.12 -19.81 -4.66
C TYR A 682 44.63 -19.68 -4.88
N ASP A 683 43.86 -20.74 -4.72
CA ASP A 683 42.38 -20.72 -4.84
C ASP A 683 41.70 -20.47 -3.49
N SER A 684 42.45 -20.17 -2.43
CA SER A 684 41.93 -19.74 -1.14
C SER A 684 41.19 -18.43 -1.30
N LYS A 685 39.92 -18.39 -0.81
CA LYS A 685 39.12 -17.17 -0.82
C LYS A 685 39.56 -16.22 0.26
N LEU A 686 39.60 -14.94 -0.07
CA LEU A 686 39.87 -13.84 0.84
C LEU A 686 38.56 -13.21 1.27
N ASN A 687 38.30 -13.17 2.59
CA ASN A 687 37.20 -12.45 3.22
C ASN A 687 37.81 -11.36 4.13
N GLU A 688 37.10 -10.34 4.46
CA GLU A 688 37.58 -9.24 5.32
C GLU A 688 38.10 -9.72 6.71
N ASN A 689 37.59 -10.86 7.21
CA ASN A 689 37.93 -11.45 8.51
C ASN A 689 39.01 -12.56 8.45
N ASP A 690 39.48 -12.93 7.27
CA ASP A 690 40.54 -13.93 7.14
C ASP A 690 41.85 -13.34 7.69
N GLY A 691 42.43 -13.98 8.70
CA GLY A 691 43.59 -13.50 9.50
C GLY A 691 44.86 -13.21 8.71
N ILE A 692 44.76 -12.58 7.53
CA ILE A 692 45.85 -12.11 6.70
C ILE A 692 46.39 -10.81 7.30
N SER A 693 47.69 -10.77 7.65
CA SER A 693 48.33 -9.60 8.20
C SER A 693 48.39 -8.42 7.20
N SER A 694 48.46 -7.18 7.69
CA SER A 694 48.60 -5.99 6.85
C SER A 694 49.79 -6.10 5.88
N GLY A 695 50.92 -6.66 6.33
CA GLY A 695 52.09 -6.88 5.49
C GLY A 695 51.87 -7.92 4.41
N GLN A 696 51.12 -9.02 4.69
CA GLN A 696 50.76 -10.02 3.68
C GLN A 696 49.81 -9.41 2.63
N ARG A 697 48.85 -8.56 3.04
CA ARG A 697 47.98 -7.84 2.09
C ARG A 697 48.81 -6.93 1.20
N GLN A 698 49.82 -6.24 1.75
CA GLN A 698 50.69 -5.39 0.98
C GLN A 698 51.53 -6.19 -0.03
N LEU A 699 52.08 -7.35 0.37
CA LEU A 699 52.81 -8.24 -0.55
C LEU A 699 51.92 -8.74 -1.69
N LEU A 700 50.65 -9.02 -1.46
CA LEU A 700 49.68 -9.40 -2.51
C LEU A 700 49.42 -8.23 -3.48
N THR A 701 49.30 -7.00 -2.99
CA THR A 701 49.13 -5.82 -3.87
C THR A 701 50.40 -5.50 -4.66
N ILE A 702 51.61 -5.73 -4.07
CA ILE A 702 52.88 -5.66 -4.80
C ILE A 702 52.96 -6.73 -5.88
N ALA A 703 52.55 -7.98 -5.58
CA ALA A 703 52.47 -9.05 -6.57
C ALA A 703 51.56 -8.69 -7.74
N ARG A 704 50.41 -8.07 -7.44
CA ARG A 704 49.49 -7.51 -8.47
C ARG A 704 50.22 -6.50 -9.36
N GLY A 705 51.02 -5.60 -8.75
CA GLY A 705 51.81 -4.60 -9.45
C GLY A 705 52.96 -5.17 -10.30
N MET A 706 53.58 -6.28 -9.85
CA MET A 706 54.67 -6.93 -10.59
C MET A 706 54.18 -7.66 -11.86
N LEU A 707 52.94 -8.12 -11.87
CA LEU A 707 52.31 -8.70 -13.07
C LEU A 707 52.04 -7.64 -14.14
N ASP A 708 52.11 -6.36 -13.78
CA ASP A 708 51.85 -5.28 -14.70
C ASP A 708 53.19 -4.77 -15.26
N ASP A 709 53.33 -4.89 -16.57
CA ASP A 709 54.53 -4.40 -17.27
C ASP A 709 54.40 -2.91 -17.66
N ALA A 710 54.03 -2.07 -16.69
CA ALA A 710 53.87 -0.64 -16.88
C ALA A 710 55.23 0.08 -16.74
N PRO A 711 55.55 1.07 -17.62
CA PRO A 711 56.83 1.81 -17.57
C PRO A 711 56.90 2.77 -16.37
N PHE A 712 55.78 3.14 -15.80
CA PHE A 712 55.71 4.03 -14.64
C PHE A 712 55.17 3.33 -13.41
N LEU A 713 55.69 3.69 -12.25
CA LEU A 713 55.29 3.16 -10.96
C LEU A 713 55.00 4.30 -9.97
N ILE A 714 53.90 4.16 -9.23
CA ILE A 714 53.56 5.01 -8.10
C ILE A 714 53.52 4.15 -6.85
N LEU A 715 54.28 4.54 -5.85
CA LEU A 715 54.32 3.91 -4.54
C LEU A 715 53.90 4.92 -3.46
N ASP A 716 52.87 4.63 -2.74
CA ASP A 716 52.51 5.37 -1.51
C ASP A 716 52.89 4.48 -0.32
N GLU A 717 53.99 4.86 0.33
CA GLU A 717 54.69 4.06 1.33
C GLU A 717 54.12 4.33 2.72
N ALA A 718 53.26 3.46 3.24
CA ALA A 718 52.98 3.42 4.67
C ALA A 718 52.94 1.97 5.17
N THR A 719 53.94 1.58 5.88
CA THR A 719 54.03 0.31 6.57
C THR A 719 53.91 0.49 8.09
N SER A 720 53.05 1.39 8.55
CA SER A 720 52.69 1.45 9.97
C SER A 720 51.94 0.18 10.35
N ASN A 721 52.41 -0.57 11.35
CA ASN A 721 51.87 -1.79 11.92
C ASN A 721 52.23 -3.13 11.25
N VAL A 722 53.45 -3.24 10.68
CA VAL A 722 53.98 -4.50 10.14
C VAL A 722 55.17 -4.95 11.00
N ASP A 723 55.31 -6.23 11.27
CA ASP A 723 56.45 -6.80 11.96
C ASP A 723 57.74 -6.63 11.15
N THR A 724 58.88 -6.50 11.79
CA THR A 724 60.18 -6.20 11.18
C THR A 724 60.57 -7.18 10.06
N ARG A 725 60.23 -8.45 10.21
CA ARG A 725 60.57 -9.47 9.19
C ARG A 725 59.73 -9.29 7.92
N THR A 726 58.44 -9.05 8.09
CA THR A 726 57.56 -8.81 6.95
C THR A 726 57.87 -7.46 6.31
N GLU A 727 58.30 -6.48 7.10
CA GLU A 727 58.76 -5.20 6.62
C GLU A 727 59.94 -5.30 5.67
N GLU A 728 60.96 -6.11 6.03
CA GLU A 728 62.08 -6.40 5.13
C GLU A 728 61.69 -7.08 3.82
N LEU A 729 60.69 -8.00 3.88
CA LEU A 729 60.16 -8.63 2.67
C LEU A 729 59.42 -7.64 1.79
N VAL A 730 58.61 -6.76 2.37
CA VAL A 730 57.88 -5.70 1.64
C VAL A 730 58.89 -4.75 1.00
N GLN A 731 59.96 -4.34 1.72
CA GLN A 731 60.98 -3.47 1.17
C GLN A 731 61.73 -4.10 -0.02
N LYS A 732 62.18 -5.36 0.11
CA LYS A 732 62.80 -6.10 -0.99
C LYS A 732 61.88 -6.24 -2.20
N ALA A 733 60.57 -6.50 -1.97
CA ALA A 733 59.57 -6.63 -3.02
C ALA A 733 59.38 -5.27 -3.74
N MET A 734 59.36 -4.18 -2.98
CA MET A 734 59.22 -2.82 -3.54
C MET A 734 60.46 -2.44 -4.35
N ASP A 735 61.68 -2.73 -3.85
CA ASP A 735 62.92 -2.45 -4.58
C ASP A 735 62.98 -3.20 -5.92
N LYS A 736 62.52 -4.48 -5.93
CA LYS A 736 62.42 -5.26 -7.16
C LYS A 736 61.35 -4.71 -8.10
N LEU A 737 60.20 -4.23 -7.59
CA LEU A 737 59.15 -3.64 -8.39
C LEU A 737 59.60 -2.32 -9.09
N THR A 738 60.53 -1.57 -8.50
CA THR A 738 61.09 -0.33 -9.07
C THR A 738 62.12 -0.55 -10.16
N GLU A 739 62.73 -1.73 -10.30
CA GLU A 739 63.73 -2.03 -11.29
C GLU A 739 63.24 -1.78 -12.73
N GLY A 740 64.01 -0.95 -13.48
CA GLY A 740 63.70 -0.64 -14.89
C GLY A 740 62.48 0.27 -15.13
N ARG A 741 61.85 0.79 -14.10
CA ARG A 741 60.65 1.68 -14.17
C ARG A 741 60.99 3.08 -13.65
N THR A 742 60.39 4.10 -14.24
CA THR A 742 60.38 5.43 -13.64
C THR A 742 59.38 5.45 -12.49
N SER A 743 59.86 5.65 -11.26
CA SER A 743 59.10 5.43 -10.04
C SER A 743 58.93 6.72 -9.24
N PHE A 744 57.69 7.06 -8.88
CA PHE A 744 57.32 8.14 -7.95
C PHE A 744 56.98 7.54 -6.60
N ILE A 745 57.70 7.90 -5.55
CA ILE A 745 57.55 7.30 -4.23
C ILE A 745 57.21 8.41 -3.23
N ILE A 746 56.04 8.34 -2.61
CA ILE A 746 55.73 9.17 -1.44
C ILE A 746 56.44 8.52 -0.26
N ALA A 747 57.63 9.04 0.03
CA ALA A 747 58.49 8.39 0.98
C ALA A 747 58.24 8.87 2.42
N HIS A 748 57.98 7.92 3.30
CA HIS A 748 57.90 8.08 4.74
C HIS A 748 59.06 7.38 5.45
N ARG A 749 59.91 6.64 4.70
CA ARG A 749 61.05 5.87 5.23
C ARG A 749 62.36 6.44 4.71
N LEU A 750 63.28 6.47 5.61
CA LEU A 750 64.61 6.98 5.32
C LEU A 750 65.36 6.18 4.26
N SER A 751 65.32 4.83 4.33
CA SER A 751 65.94 3.96 3.35
C SER A 751 65.50 4.27 1.92
N THR A 752 64.22 4.49 1.74
CA THR A 752 63.66 4.80 0.43
C THR A 752 64.08 6.18 -0.06
N ILE A 753 64.14 7.18 0.85
CA ILE A 753 64.56 8.55 0.53
C ILE A 753 66.01 8.58 0.14
N LYS A 754 66.88 7.92 0.91
CA LYS A 754 68.34 7.90 0.70
C LYS A 754 68.69 7.26 -0.63
N ASN A 755 68.00 6.24 -1.06
CA ASN A 755 68.30 5.47 -2.28
C ASN A 755 67.58 6.04 -3.54
N ALA A 756 66.95 7.21 -3.44
CA ALA A 756 66.27 7.87 -4.57
C ALA A 756 67.34 8.66 -5.44
N ASP A 757 67.19 8.57 -6.75
CA ASP A 757 68.01 9.31 -7.72
C ASP A 757 67.66 10.80 -7.71
N LEU A 758 66.35 11.13 -7.44
CA LEU A 758 65.88 12.51 -7.34
C LEU A 758 64.96 12.62 -6.12
N ILE A 759 65.21 13.57 -5.26
CA ILE A 759 64.39 13.90 -4.12
C ILE A 759 63.74 15.26 -4.38
N LEU A 760 62.41 15.31 -4.30
CA LEU A 760 61.64 16.55 -4.40
C LEU A 760 61.11 16.89 -3.01
N VAL A 761 61.62 17.98 -2.41
CA VAL A 761 61.20 18.44 -1.09
C VAL A 761 60.05 19.44 -1.24
N MET A 762 58.89 19.05 -0.77
CA MET A 762 57.66 19.86 -0.88
C MET A 762 57.34 20.55 0.43
N LYS A 763 56.95 21.83 0.32
CA LYS A 763 56.39 22.62 1.42
C LYS A 763 55.30 23.52 0.88
N GLU A 764 54.09 23.49 1.49
CA GLU A 764 52.94 24.33 1.13
C GLU A 764 52.66 24.39 -0.40
N GLY A 765 52.73 23.23 -1.07
CA GLY A 765 52.38 23.07 -2.49
C GLY A 765 53.49 23.48 -3.49
N ASN A 766 54.67 23.80 -3.01
CA ASN A 766 55.85 24.13 -3.85
C ASN A 766 56.99 23.13 -3.61
N ILE A 767 57.85 22.94 -4.63
CA ILE A 767 59.15 22.32 -4.49
C ILE A 767 60.08 23.39 -3.95
N ILE A 768 60.65 23.19 -2.75
CA ILE A 768 61.57 24.10 -2.11
C ILE A 768 63.00 23.67 -2.34
N GLU A 769 63.28 22.37 -2.48
CA GLU A 769 64.54 21.77 -2.79
C GLU A 769 64.39 20.56 -3.70
N GLN A 770 65.38 20.37 -4.59
CA GLN A 770 65.47 19.14 -5.41
C GLN A 770 66.96 18.74 -5.60
N GLY A 771 67.24 17.45 -5.67
CA GLY A 771 68.57 16.86 -5.82
C GLY A 771 68.65 15.45 -5.28
N ASN A 772 69.78 14.84 -5.27
CA ASN A 772 69.97 13.54 -4.60
C ASN A 772 70.30 13.75 -3.09
N HIS A 773 70.40 12.67 -2.34
CA HIS A 773 70.61 12.70 -0.89
C HIS A 773 71.89 13.49 -0.51
N GLU A 774 73.00 13.22 -1.17
CA GLU A 774 74.31 13.88 -0.87
C GLU A 774 74.21 15.38 -1.15
N GLN A 775 73.63 15.77 -2.29
CA GLN A 775 73.48 17.19 -2.68
C GLN A 775 72.62 17.96 -1.68
N LEU A 776 71.54 17.35 -1.25
CA LEU A 776 70.57 18.02 -0.35
C LEU A 776 71.09 18.07 1.11
N MET A 777 71.82 17.06 1.58
CA MET A 777 72.47 17.10 2.86
C MET A 777 73.55 18.17 2.89
N ALA A 778 74.38 18.30 1.81
CA ALA A 778 75.46 19.34 1.68
C ALA A 778 74.87 20.76 1.68
N LYS A 779 73.59 20.96 1.21
CA LYS A 779 72.94 22.28 1.27
C LYS A 779 72.54 22.70 2.68
N ASN A 780 72.44 21.73 3.63
CA ASN A 780 71.95 21.93 5.01
C ASN A 780 70.66 22.73 5.12
N GLY A 781 69.71 22.46 4.18
CA GLY A 781 68.44 23.11 4.06
C GLY A 781 67.31 22.33 4.68
N ALA A 782 66.05 22.54 4.18
CA ALA A 782 64.84 21.91 4.67
C ALA A 782 64.90 20.38 4.61
N TYR A 783 65.61 19.79 3.61
CA TYR A 783 65.84 18.36 3.54
C TYR A 783 66.69 17.83 4.73
N ALA A 784 67.80 18.51 5.00
CA ALA A 784 68.69 18.13 6.08
C ALA A 784 68.02 18.28 7.47
N GLU A 785 67.20 19.32 7.64
CA GLU A 785 66.40 19.52 8.84
C GLU A 785 65.32 18.39 9.00
N LEU A 786 64.63 18.05 7.95
CA LEU A 786 63.62 16.96 7.97
C LEU A 786 64.27 15.59 8.23
N TYR A 787 65.44 15.36 7.61
CA TYR A 787 66.21 14.14 7.79
C TYR A 787 66.75 14.01 9.25
N ASN A 788 67.37 15.06 9.80
CA ASN A 788 67.90 15.06 11.17
C ASN A 788 66.82 14.99 12.24
N SER A 789 65.68 15.69 12.03
CA SER A 789 64.52 15.66 12.98
C SER A 789 63.86 14.28 13.13
N GLN A 790 63.98 13.40 12.15
CA GLN A 790 63.57 12.02 12.25
C GLN A 790 64.47 11.07 12.98
N PHE A 791 65.73 11.51 13.28
CA PHE A 791 66.81 10.71 13.82
C PHE A 791 67.42 11.23 15.14
N GLU A 792 66.96 12.38 15.66
CA GLU A 792 67.32 12.84 16.99
C GLU A 792 66.48 12.19 18.10
N LEU A 793 65.92 11.02 17.84
CA LEU A 793 65.24 10.21 18.84
C LEU A 793 66.06 8.97 19.22
#